data_e510eb2e0a0e47518ced9e1dc5c5ca4c
#
_entry.id   e510eb2e0a0e47518ced9e1dc5c5ca4c
#
_cell.length_a   1.000
_cell.length_b   1.000
_cell.length_c   1.000
_cell.angle_alpha   90.00
_cell.angle_beta   90.00
_cell.angle_gamma   90.00
#
_symmetry.space_group_name_H-M   'P 1'
#
loop_
_entity.id
_entity.type
_entity.pdbx_description
1 polymer ?
#
loop_
_entity_poly.entity_id
_entity_poly.type
_entity_poly.pdbx_seq_one_letter_code
_entity_poly.pdbx_strand_id
1 'polypeptide(L)'
;MIIKNIAKNRTFTNVVLNADYVVAGGGLTGVCSAIAAAREGLRVVLIQDRPVLGGNASSEVRLWALGATSHMGNNNRWSREGGIIDEILVENVYRNKEGNPVLFDMVLMDKVLTEKNITLLLNTTLYKVDKSNDRNISSVTAINSQNGTEYSISGQMFADCTGDGTLGYLAGASFRMGAEDRTVYGEEFAPDKQEYGELLGHSILFYIKDIGKPVEYTAPNFALKDVETLIPKLQNPNYFNVNQLGCKYWWLEYGGRLDTILDTEEIKYELWKVVYGVWDYIKNSGKFPQAKTLTLEWVGLFPGKRESRRFNGLYTLTQQDVINQSTHYDAVAYGGWAIDLHPADGVYAGGNGCHQWHSKGVYQIPYRCYVTPDLDNLFVGGRIISSSHVANGTTRVMCTSALGGEVIGRAASICLSKGYKPIDLVDRDRRGLLQSLLVKNGNFIPGIAVAVEDNLADSAEISVSSVLELDDLPADGTWFGLDYPIAQLIPVNGKVPVVRMNVKADNATRLVMELRSSSKSENYTPDTIDAVLEFDLKKDENEIVADFSYSYATPRYAFICLMKNPEISVPMSGRLVTGLTAVYNYINPAVSNFGKQVPPEGIGVEEFEFWCPKRRPESKNIAMSFAPSLASFNSENLRNSYYRPYIGTNAWVAAFDDARPEVCFKWNGRKQIKTIILYFDTDTDQAMETVQMGHFDACVPTCYREYIIRNSEGKELYHITGNHQTLNVLELDQPVTTDAIYVNFVRPCGDVCPGLMGVYVC
;
A
#
# COMPACT_ATOMS: atom_id res chain seq x y z
N MET A 1 -51.05 -6.35 11.22
CA MET A 1 -51.57 -7.66 10.70
C MET A 1 -50.61 -8.72 11.22
N ILE A 2 -51.12 -9.70 11.99
CA ILE A 2 -50.30 -10.83 12.42
C ILE A 2 -50.61 -11.98 11.46
N ILE A 3 -49.67 -12.34 10.61
CA ILE A 3 -49.77 -13.48 9.71
C ILE A 3 -49.17 -14.69 10.44
N LYS A 4 -49.98 -15.70 10.77
CA LYS A 4 -49.49 -16.98 11.30
C LYS A 4 -49.36 -17.97 10.14
N ASN A 5 -48.18 -18.09 9.58
CA ASN A 5 -47.84 -19.18 8.70
C ASN A 5 -47.01 -20.21 9.43
N ILE A 6 -47.48 -21.45 9.51
CA ILE A 6 -46.72 -22.58 10.06
C ILE A 6 -46.07 -23.30 8.89
N ALA A 7 -44.79 -23.01 8.64
CA ALA A 7 -43.98 -23.77 7.71
C ALA A 7 -43.28 -24.91 8.44
N LYS A 8 -43.29 -26.12 7.86
CA LYS A 8 -42.53 -27.27 8.41
C LYS A 8 -41.05 -27.19 8.08
N ASN A 9 -40.68 -26.52 6.96
CA ASN A 9 -39.32 -26.36 6.48
C ASN A 9 -39.08 -24.89 6.09
N ARG A 10 -37.87 -24.42 6.29
CA ARG A 10 -37.41 -23.13 5.73
C ARG A 10 -37.08 -23.34 4.26
N THR A 11 -37.84 -22.68 3.38
CA THR A 11 -37.56 -22.65 1.95
C THR A 11 -36.81 -21.36 1.59
N PHE A 12 -35.92 -21.46 0.62
CA PHE A 12 -35.19 -20.29 0.10
C PHE A 12 -35.90 -19.79 -1.17
N THR A 13 -35.96 -18.46 -1.28
CA THR A 13 -36.40 -17.81 -2.54
C THR A 13 -35.23 -17.83 -3.49
N ASN A 14 -35.41 -18.41 -4.67
CA ASN A 14 -34.38 -18.42 -5.70
C ASN A 14 -34.40 -17.10 -6.50
N VAL A 15 -33.25 -16.45 -6.62
CA VAL A 15 -33.02 -15.23 -7.39
C VAL A 15 -31.95 -15.52 -8.43
N VAL A 16 -32.25 -15.28 -9.70
CA VAL A 16 -31.32 -15.47 -10.81
C VAL A 16 -30.70 -14.12 -11.19
N LEU A 17 -29.38 -14.05 -11.21
CA LEU A 17 -28.62 -12.88 -11.65
C LEU A 17 -27.70 -13.23 -12.83
N ASN A 18 -27.51 -12.25 -13.71
CA ASN A 18 -26.61 -12.37 -14.86
C ASN A 18 -25.62 -11.22 -14.83
N ALA A 19 -24.35 -11.54 -14.84
CA ALA A 19 -23.24 -10.60 -14.81
C ALA A 19 -22.26 -10.83 -15.97
N ASP A 20 -21.49 -9.83 -16.29
CA ASP A 20 -20.32 -9.99 -17.16
C ASP A 20 -19.14 -10.53 -16.33
N TYR A 21 -19.04 -10.05 -15.09
CA TYR A 21 -17.98 -10.43 -14.16
C TYR A 21 -18.52 -10.70 -12.75
N VAL A 22 -18.15 -11.84 -12.17
CA VAL A 22 -18.55 -12.26 -10.83
C VAL A 22 -17.31 -12.26 -9.93
N VAL A 23 -17.34 -11.45 -8.88
CA VAL A 23 -16.27 -11.35 -7.87
C VAL A 23 -16.74 -12.01 -6.58
N ALA A 24 -16.10 -13.10 -6.20
CA ALA A 24 -16.31 -13.77 -4.93
C ALA A 24 -15.33 -13.25 -3.87
N GLY A 25 -15.85 -12.66 -2.79
CA GLY A 25 -15.10 -12.06 -1.70
C GLY A 25 -14.98 -10.54 -1.80
N GLY A 26 -15.52 -9.83 -0.78
CA GLY A 26 -15.53 -8.37 -0.66
C GLY A 26 -14.44 -7.81 0.26
N GLY A 27 -13.28 -8.49 0.40
CA GLY A 27 -12.06 -7.91 0.96
C GLY A 27 -11.52 -6.78 0.06
N LEU A 28 -10.46 -6.07 0.47
CA LEU A 28 -9.91 -4.95 -0.32
C LEU A 28 -9.60 -5.34 -1.77
N THR A 29 -9.08 -6.55 -1.99
CA THR A 29 -8.83 -7.09 -3.34
C THR A 29 -10.10 -7.17 -4.19
N GLY A 30 -11.16 -7.76 -3.64
CA GLY A 30 -12.43 -7.90 -4.38
C GLY A 30 -13.14 -6.56 -4.59
N VAL A 31 -13.05 -5.64 -3.63
CA VAL A 31 -13.54 -4.26 -3.77
C VAL A 31 -12.84 -3.56 -4.93
N CYS A 32 -11.50 -3.57 -4.95
CA CYS A 32 -10.74 -2.95 -6.05
C CYS A 32 -11.02 -3.63 -7.41
N SER A 33 -11.17 -4.96 -7.42
CA SER A 33 -11.49 -5.71 -8.65
C SER A 33 -12.88 -5.36 -9.19
N ALA A 34 -13.88 -5.29 -8.32
CA ALA A 34 -15.24 -4.97 -8.70
C ALA A 34 -15.37 -3.52 -9.23
N ILE A 35 -14.76 -2.56 -8.52
CA ILE A 35 -14.75 -1.15 -8.95
C ILE A 35 -14.03 -1.00 -10.29
N ALA A 36 -12.84 -1.63 -10.45
CA ALA A 36 -12.08 -1.57 -11.70
C ALA A 36 -12.89 -2.06 -12.89
N ALA A 37 -13.51 -3.23 -12.76
CA ALA A 37 -14.33 -3.81 -13.83
C ALA A 37 -15.60 -2.97 -14.12
N ALA A 38 -16.25 -2.46 -13.09
CA ALA A 38 -17.45 -1.62 -13.24
C ALA A 38 -17.17 -0.30 -13.96
N ARG A 39 -16.01 0.34 -13.67
CA ARG A 39 -15.56 1.57 -14.35
C ARG A 39 -15.21 1.35 -15.82
N GLU A 40 -14.84 0.12 -16.20
CA GLU A 40 -14.67 -0.27 -17.60
C GLU A 40 -16.02 -0.70 -18.26
N GLY A 41 -17.14 -0.48 -17.58
CA GLY A 41 -18.49 -0.70 -18.12
C GLY A 41 -19.05 -2.11 -17.94
N LEU A 42 -18.38 -3.01 -17.23
CA LEU A 42 -18.90 -4.36 -16.98
C LEU A 42 -20.00 -4.35 -15.91
N ARG A 43 -21.01 -5.21 -16.09
CA ARG A 43 -21.99 -5.54 -15.04
C ARG A 43 -21.34 -6.52 -14.08
N VAL A 44 -21.13 -6.09 -12.83
CA VAL A 44 -20.42 -6.84 -11.81
C VAL A 44 -21.37 -7.32 -10.72
N VAL A 45 -21.23 -8.56 -10.27
CA VAL A 45 -21.82 -9.05 -9.02
C VAL A 45 -20.68 -9.27 -8.03
N LEU A 46 -20.69 -8.52 -6.91
CA LEU A 46 -19.74 -8.67 -5.79
C LEU A 46 -20.42 -9.42 -4.65
N ILE A 47 -19.90 -10.61 -4.32
CA ILE A 47 -20.42 -11.49 -3.28
C ILE A 47 -19.53 -11.38 -2.05
N GLN A 48 -20.12 -11.07 -0.88
CA GLN A 48 -19.42 -11.00 0.39
C GLN A 48 -20.17 -11.76 1.47
N ASP A 49 -19.52 -12.71 2.12
CA ASP A 49 -20.08 -13.56 3.19
C ASP A 49 -20.30 -12.83 4.52
N ARG A 50 -19.77 -11.61 4.65
CA ARG A 50 -19.80 -10.78 5.86
C ARG A 50 -20.73 -9.57 5.68
N PRO A 51 -21.15 -8.93 6.80
CA PRO A 51 -22.04 -7.75 6.76
C PRO A 51 -21.35 -6.47 6.24
N VAL A 52 -20.01 -6.46 6.19
CA VAL A 52 -19.20 -5.30 5.78
C VAL A 52 -18.15 -5.71 4.74
N LEU A 53 -17.65 -4.72 4.01
CA LEU A 53 -16.54 -4.87 3.07
C LEU A 53 -15.19 -4.69 3.78
N GLY A 54 -14.09 -5.01 3.08
CA GLY A 54 -12.72 -4.78 3.55
C GLY A 54 -11.99 -6.00 4.11
N GLY A 55 -12.72 -7.08 4.43
CA GLY A 55 -12.09 -8.30 4.97
C GLY A 55 -11.31 -8.05 6.25
N ASN A 56 -10.01 -8.35 6.27
CA ASN A 56 -9.17 -8.13 7.45
C ASN A 56 -9.04 -6.65 7.86
N ALA A 57 -9.24 -5.70 6.94
CA ALA A 57 -9.22 -4.27 7.26
C ALA A 57 -10.55 -3.74 7.81
N SER A 58 -11.64 -4.52 7.72
CA SER A 58 -12.97 -4.14 8.20
C SER A 58 -13.02 -3.93 9.72
N SER A 59 -14.08 -3.29 10.19
CA SER A 59 -14.34 -3.09 11.63
C SER A 59 -14.50 -4.40 12.41
N GLU A 60 -14.74 -5.54 11.74
CA GLU A 60 -14.87 -6.85 12.39
C GLU A 60 -13.52 -7.47 12.80
N VAL A 61 -12.42 -7.09 12.12
CA VAL A 61 -11.07 -7.62 12.35
C VAL A 61 -10.11 -6.51 12.81
N ARG A 62 -10.21 -5.32 12.21
CA ARG A 62 -9.47 -4.10 12.55
C ARG A 62 -7.95 -4.22 12.36
N LEU A 63 -7.47 -4.97 11.35
CA LEU A 63 -6.06 -4.98 10.98
C LEU A 63 -5.72 -3.75 10.11
N TRP A 64 -4.52 -3.21 10.31
CA TRP A 64 -3.98 -2.17 9.42
C TRP A 64 -3.96 -2.64 7.97
N ALA A 65 -4.43 -1.82 7.05
CA ALA A 65 -4.15 -2.02 5.63
C ALA A 65 -2.70 -1.63 5.37
N LEU A 66 -1.82 -2.62 5.30
CA LEU A 66 -0.39 -2.46 5.06
C LEU A 66 -0.06 -2.63 3.58
N GLY A 67 1.03 -1.98 3.16
CA GLY A 67 1.57 -2.02 1.80
C GLY A 67 3.08 -1.80 1.77
N ALA A 68 3.60 -1.40 0.61
CA ALA A 68 5.03 -1.27 0.36
C ALA A 68 5.74 -0.21 1.22
N THR A 69 5.01 0.82 1.68
CA THR A 69 5.59 1.92 2.51
C THR A 69 4.97 2.03 3.91
N SER A 70 4.31 0.98 4.38
CA SER A 70 3.63 0.99 5.68
C SER A 70 4.57 1.24 6.84
N HIS A 71 4.05 1.98 7.85
CA HIS A 71 4.76 2.45 9.03
C HIS A 71 6.01 3.29 8.74
N MET A 72 6.34 3.55 7.49
CA MET A 72 7.54 4.29 7.05
C MET A 72 8.83 3.71 7.68
N GLY A 73 8.87 2.40 7.88
CA GLY A 73 9.95 1.68 8.57
C GLY A 73 10.91 0.94 7.63
N ASN A 74 10.81 1.16 6.33
CA ASN A 74 11.65 0.58 5.28
C ASN A 74 12.25 1.66 4.38
N ASN A 75 13.14 1.26 3.47
CA ASN A 75 13.80 2.19 2.55
C ASN A 75 12.96 2.52 1.29
N ASN A 76 11.78 1.94 1.14
CA ASN A 76 10.91 2.21 -0.02
C ASN A 76 10.35 3.63 0.07
N ARG A 77 10.78 4.52 -0.86
CA ARG A 77 10.27 5.89 -0.95
C ARG A 77 9.22 5.98 -2.05
N TRP A 78 8.21 6.79 -1.84
CA TRP A 78 7.13 7.05 -2.80
C TRP A 78 6.51 5.77 -3.37
N SER A 79 6.37 4.73 -2.53
CA SER A 79 5.98 3.38 -2.95
C SER A 79 4.59 2.96 -2.48
N ARG A 80 3.75 3.87 -1.93
CA ARG A 80 2.35 3.54 -1.66
C ARG A 80 1.68 3.06 -2.95
N GLU A 81 0.96 1.95 -2.88
CA GLU A 81 0.26 1.37 -4.01
C GLU A 81 -0.67 2.39 -4.68
N GLY A 82 -0.71 2.42 -6.01
CA GLY A 82 -1.50 3.36 -6.80
C GLY A 82 -2.90 2.85 -7.14
N GLY A 83 -3.60 3.57 -8.01
CA GLY A 83 -4.92 3.18 -8.51
C GLY A 83 -6.04 3.26 -7.48
N ILE A 84 -6.97 2.31 -7.52
CA ILE A 84 -8.18 2.32 -6.68
C ILE A 84 -7.84 2.20 -5.19
N ILE A 85 -6.81 1.44 -4.81
CA ILE A 85 -6.43 1.36 -3.40
C ILE A 85 -5.89 2.69 -2.89
N ASP A 86 -5.12 3.43 -3.69
CA ASP A 86 -4.69 4.79 -3.33
C ASP A 86 -5.89 5.73 -3.16
N GLU A 87 -6.84 5.69 -4.09
CA GLU A 87 -8.09 6.46 -4.01
C GLU A 87 -8.84 6.19 -2.70
N ILE A 88 -8.93 4.92 -2.28
CA ILE A 88 -9.58 4.51 -1.03
C ILE A 88 -8.81 5.04 0.19
N LEU A 89 -7.48 4.92 0.21
CA LEU A 89 -6.65 5.35 1.33
C LEU A 89 -6.68 6.87 1.50
N VAL A 90 -6.56 7.62 0.40
CA VAL A 90 -6.63 9.08 0.40
C VAL A 90 -8.03 9.55 0.85
N GLU A 91 -9.10 8.91 0.36
CA GLU A 91 -10.47 9.20 0.81
C GLU A 91 -10.66 8.90 2.30
N ASN A 92 -10.10 7.79 2.78
CA ASN A 92 -10.15 7.45 4.18
C ASN A 92 -9.46 8.51 5.04
N VAL A 93 -8.26 8.94 4.68
CA VAL A 93 -7.56 10.02 5.41
C VAL A 93 -8.39 11.32 5.41
N TYR A 94 -9.00 11.66 4.29
CA TYR A 94 -9.83 12.86 4.17
C TYR A 94 -11.07 12.84 5.08
N ARG A 95 -11.78 11.72 5.15
CA ARG A 95 -13.02 11.56 5.93
C ARG A 95 -12.82 11.01 7.34
N ASN A 96 -11.69 10.37 7.60
CA ASN A 96 -11.45 9.55 8.79
C ASN A 96 -9.99 9.63 9.25
N LYS A 97 -9.42 10.82 9.30
CA LYS A 97 -8.00 10.99 9.67
C LYS A 97 -7.63 10.45 11.05
N GLU A 98 -8.61 10.22 11.92
CA GLU A 98 -8.40 9.64 13.26
C GLU A 98 -8.30 8.10 13.26
N GLY A 99 -8.50 7.45 12.11
CA GLY A 99 -8.36 6.00 11.97
C GLY A 99 -9.47 5.18 12.66
N ASN A 100 -10.73 5.66 12.60
CA ASN A 100 -11.87 4.92 13.12
C ASN A 100 -12.26 3.77 12.17
N PRO A 101 -12.25 2.50 12.61
CA PRO A 101 -12.54 1.36 11.74
C PRO A 101 -13.97 1.34 11.18
N VAL A 102 -14.95 1.89 11.89
CA VAL A 102 -16.34 1.96 11.43
C VAL A 102 -16.48 2.97 10.28
N LEU A 103 -15.75 4.08 10.35
CA LEU A 103 -15.72 5.06 9.25
C LEU A 103 -14.98 4.52 8.03
N PHE A 104 -14.01 3.63 8.21
CA PHE A 104 -13.37 2.95 7.08
C PHE A 104 -14.36 2.01 6.34
N ASP A 105 -15.19 1.25 7.07
CA ASP A 105 -16.27 0.45 6.46
C ASP A 105 -17.21 1.34 5.64
N MET A 106 -17.56 2.54 6.17
CA MET A 106 -18.40 3.51 5.46
C MET A 106 -17.73 4.00 4.16
N VAL A 107 -16.42 4.27 4.17
CA VAL A 107 -15.68 4.69 2.96
C VAL A 107 -15.73 3.59 1.90
N LEU A 108 -15.49 2.33 2.27
CA LEU A 108 -15.55 1.20 1.34
C LEU A 108 -16.96 1.00 0.76
N MET A 109 -17.96 1.10 1.62
CA MET A 109 -19.37 0.97 1.22
C MET A 109 -19.77 2.08 0.24
N ASP A 110 -19.40 3.33 0.53
CA ASP A 110 -19.67 4.48 -0.34
C ASP A 110 -19.03 4.30 -1.72
N LYS A 111 -17.75 3.89 -1.76
CA LYS A 111 -17.04 3.62 -3.02
C LYS A 111 -17.72 2.55 -3.87
N VAL A 112 -18.20 1.47 -3.27
CA VAL A 112 -18.87 0.39 -4.02
C VAL A 112 -20.29 0.77 -4.44
N LEU A 113 -21.09 1.40 -3.56
CA LEU A 113 -22.48 1.75 -3.85
C LEU A 113 -22.62 2.90 -4.86
N THR A 114 -21.61 3.73 -5.03
CA THR A 114 -21.60 4.78 -6.06
C THR A 114 -21.35 4.24 -7.46
N GLU A 115 -20.79 3.03 -7.59
CA GLU A 115 -20.58 2.36 -8.89
C GLU A 115 -21.89 1.69 -9.36
N LYS A 116 -22.59 2.31 -10.28
CA LYS A 116 -23.92 1.87 -10.76
C LYS A 116 -23.94 0.46 -11.37
N ASN A 117 -22.80 -0.01 -11.85
CA ASN A 117 -22.67 -1.31 -12.51
C ASN A 117 -22.37 -2.45 -11.50
N ILE A 118 -22.28 -2.18 -10.19
CA ILE A 118 -22.06 -3.21 -9.18
C ILE A 118 -23.37 -3.60 -8.50
N THR A 119 -23.67 -4.89 -8.51
CA THR A 119 -24.67 -5.50 -7.62
C THR A 119 -23.95 -6.11 -6.44
N LEU A 120 -24.10 -5.50 -5.25
CA LEU A 120 -23.47 -5.95 -4.02
C LEU A 120 -24.37 -6.92 -3.24
N LEU A 121 -23.86 -8.09 -2.88
CA LEU A 121 -24.52 -9.11 -2.07
C LEU A 121 -23.74 -9.33 -0.77
N LEU A 122 -24.15 -8.68 0.32
CA LEU A 122 -23.59 -8.88 1.67
C LEU A 122 -24.27 -10.05 2.39
N ASN A 123 -23.62 -10.60 3.41
CA ASN A 123 -24.08 -11.77 4.18
C ASN A 123 -24.45 -12.96 3.25
N THR A 124 -23.74 -13.08 2.16
CA THR A 124 -24.05 -14.03 1.08
C THR A 124 -22.85 -14.93 0.84
N THR A 125 -22.99 -16.20 1.19
CA THR A 125 -21.92 -17.20 1.15
C THR A 125 -22.02 -18.04 -0.12
N LEU A 126 -20.98 -18.04 -0.94
CA LEU A 126 -20.82 -18.91 -2.09
C LEU A 126 -20.55 -20.34 -1.63
N TYR A 127 -21.31 -21.31 -2.14
CA TYR A 127 -21.18 -22.71 -1.73
C TYR A 127 -21.20 -23.73 -2.87
N LYS A 128 -21.53 -23.31 -4.10
CA LYS A 128 -21.58 -24.22 -5.24
C LYS A 128 -21.10 -23.52 -6.52
N VAL A 129 -20.44 -24.28 -7.39
CA VAL A 129 -20.01 -23.85 -8.73
C VAL A 129 -20.51 -24.84 -9.75
N ASP A 130 -21.10 -24.34 -10.83
CA ASP A 130 -21.47 -25.12 -12.01
C ASP A 130 -20.55 -24.75 -13.18
N LYS A 131 -20.16 -25.74 -13.97
CA LYS A 131 -19.27 -25.58 -15.12
C LYS A 131 -19.97 -25.97 -16.42
N SER A 132 -19.68 -25.26 -17.49
CA SER A 132 -20.15 -25.62 -18.84
C SER A 132 -19.29 -26.72 -19.50
N ASN A 133 -18.04 -26.83 -19.06
CA ASN A 133 -17.06 -27.87 -19.38
C ASN A 133 -15.96 -27.89 -18.32
N ASP A 134 -14.99 -28.78 -18.44
CA ASP A 134 -13.93 -28.96 -17.42
C ASP A 134 -13.12 -27.69 -17.12
N ARG A 135 -13.08 -26.72 -18.04
CA ARG A 135 -12.25 -25.53 -17.94
C ARG A 135 -13.03 -24.21 -17.78
N ASN A 136 -14.36 -24.22 -17.87
CA ASN A 136 -15.13 -23.00 -17.83
C ASN A 136 -16.24 -23.04 -16.78
N ILE A 137 -16.21 -22.09 -15.86
CA ILE A 137 -17.29 -21.83 -14.91
C ILE A 137 -18.44 -21.18 -15.67
N SER A 138 -19.66 -21.66 -15.45
CA SER A 138 -20.89 -21.09 -16.03
C SER A 138 -21.67 -20.27 -15.03
N SER A 139 -21.73 -20.73 -13.77
CA SER A 139 -22.47 -20.04 -12.71
C SER A 139 -21.94 -20.42 -11.32
N VAL A 140 -22.29 -19.60 -10.36
CA VAL A 140 -22.10 -19.87 -8.95
C VAL A 140 -23.43 -19.79 -8.21
N THR A 141 -23.57 -20.59 -7.13
CA THR A 141 -24.71 -20.48 -6.23
C THR A 141 -24.24 -19.97 -4.87
N ALA A 142 -24.95 -18.98 -4.36
CA ALA A 142 -24.66 -18.36 -3.07
C ALA A 142 -25.95 -18.18 -2.24
N ILE A 143 -25.82 -18.25 -0.91
CA ILE A 143 -26.95 -18.20 0.00
C ILE A 143 -26.82 -17.06 0.99
N ASN A 144 -27.91 -16.30 1.16
CA ASN A 144 -28.08 -15.39 2.29
C ASN A 144 -29.05 -16.02 3.29
N SER A 145 -28.52 -16.53 4.39
CA SER A 145 -29.30 -17.23 5.40
C SER A 145 -30.22 -16.31 6.22
N GLN A 146 -29.94 -14.99 6.25
CA GLN A 146 -30.72 -14.03 7.04
C GLN A 146 -32.09 -13.77 6.39
N ASN A 147 -32.11 -13.49 5.08
CA ASN A 147 -33.35 -13.20 4.36
C ASN A 147 -33.95 -14.43 3.68
N GLY A 148 -33.28 -15.58 3.71
CA GLY A 148 -33.74 -16.82 3.07
C GLY A 148 -33.71 -16.78 1.56
N THR A 149 -32.67 -16.15 0.96
CA THR A 149 -32.47 -16.05 -0.49
C THR A 149 -31.32 -16.94 -0.94
N GLU A 150 -31.55 -17.68 -2.01
CA GLU A 150 -30.52 -18.39 -2.76
C GLU A 150 -30.33 -17.67 -4.11
N TYR A 151 -29.10 -17.30 -4.41
CA TYR A 151 -28.73 -16.62 -5.65
C TYR A 151 -28.06 -17.60 -6.60
N SER A 152 -28.60 -17.74 -7.82
CA SER A 152 -27.97 -18.41 -8.95
C SER A 152 -27.39 -17.34 -9.87
N ILE A 153 -26.07 -17.22 -9.93
CA ILE A 153 -25.37 -16.11 -10.58
C ILE A 153 -24.55 -16.64 -11.75
N SER A 154 -24.99 -16.36 -12.97
CA SER A 154 -24.22 -16.64 -14.18
C SER A 154 -23.24 -15.51 -14.51
N GLY A 155 -22.08 -15.86 -15.06
CA GLY A 155 -21.05 -14.92 -15.43
C GLY A 155 -20.23 -15.37 -16.63
N GLN A 156 -19.58 -14.45 -17.31
CA GLN A 156 -18.63 -14.75 -18.39
C GLN A 156 -17.20 -14.91 -17.82
N MET A 157 -16.80 -14.04 -16.88
CA MET A 157 -15.53 -14.09 -16.17
C MET A 157 -15.78 -14.11 -14.66
N PHE A 158 -14.86 -14.72 -13.92
CA PHE A 158 -14.95 -14.91 -12.49
C PHE A 158 -13.63 -14.52 -11.80
N ALA A 159 -13.71 -14.03 -10.55
CA ALA A 159 -12.56 -13.81 -9.70
C ALA A 159 -12.77 -14.44 -8.33
N ASP A 160 -11.78 -15.19 -7.88
CA ASP A 160 -11.68 -15.62 -6.49
C ASP A 160 -10.87 -14.60 -5.69
N CYS A 161 -11.56 -13.83 -4.86
CA CYS A 161 -11.03 -12.88 -3.88
C CYS A 161 -11.48 -13.25 -2.45
N THR A 162 -11.91 -14.51 -2.22
CA THR A 162 -12.46 -14.97 -0.94
C THR A 162 -11.43 -15.03 0.18
N GLY A 163 -10.16 -14.94 -0.17
CA GLY A 163 -9.04 -15.06 0.76
C GLY A 163 -8.71 -16.49 1.16
N ASP A 164 -9.66 -17.41 1.12
CA ASP A 164 -9.46 -18.85 1.35
C ASP A 164 -9.50 -19.68 0.06
N GLY A 165 -9.70 -19.03 -1.09
CA GLY A 165 -9.73 -19.72 -2.39
C GLY A 165 -10.98 -20.58 -2.57
N THR A 166 -12.13 -20.15 -2.07
CA THR A 166 -13.36 -20.96 -2.08
C THR A 166 -13.87 -21.21 -3.49
N LEU A 167 -13.91 -20.17 -4.34
CA LEU A 167 -14.41 -20.31 -5.70
C LEU A 167 -13.52 -21.22 -6.55
N GLY A 168 -12.21 -20.98 -6.54
CA GLY A 168 -11.25 -21.77 -7.30
C GLY A 168 -11.19 -23.23 -6.83
N TYR A 169 -11.29 -23.45 -5.51
CA TYR A 169 -11.35 -24.79 -4.94
C TYR A 169 -12.60 -25.56 -5.44
N LEU A 170 -13.78 -24.96 -5.37
CA LEU A 170 -15.01 -25.57 -5.84
C LEU A 170 -15.02 -25.77 -7.35
N ALA A 171 -14.33 -24.92 -8.11
CA ALA A 171 -14.16 -25.05 -9.55
C ALA A 171 -13.11 -26.11 -9.96
N GLY A 172 -12.30 -26.61 -9.02
CA GLY A 172 -11.27 -27.62 -9.24
C GLY A 172 -9.91 -27.06 -9.69
N ALA A 173 -9.60 -25.79 -9.38
CA ALA A 173 -8.27 -25.24 -9.60
C ALA A 173 -7.25 -25.87 -8.65
N SER A 174 -6.06 -26.15 -9.14
CA SER A 174 -4.96 -26.72 -8.35
C SER A 174 -4.33 -25.67 -7.41
N PHE A 175 -4.00 -26.08 -6.20
CA PHE A 175 -3.45 -25.21 -5.16
C PHE A 175 -2.43 -25.90 -4.29
N ARG A 176 -1.70 -25.13 -3.51
CA ARG A 176 -0.81 -25.52 -2.41
C ARG A 176 -1.33 -24.93 -1.11
N MET A 177 -0.97 -25.55 0.01
CA MET A 177 -1.29 -25.05 1.34
C MET A 177 -0.13 -25.40 2.30
N GLY A 178 0.33 -24.41 3.06
CA GLY A 178 1.46 -24.56 3.98
C GLY A 178 2.83 -24.42 3.32
N ALA A 179 3.87 -24.46 4.15
CA ALA A 179 5.25 -24.23 3.75
C ALA A 179 5.79 -25.38 2.88
N GLU A 180 6.46 -25.00 1.80
CA GLU A 180 7.17 -25.92 0.91
C GLU A 180 8.58 -26.21 1.43
N ASP A 181 9.13 -27.36 1.02
CA ASP A 181 10.53 -27.72 1.21
C ASP A 181 11.46 -26.74 0.46
N ARG A 182 12.60 -26.42 1.08
CA ARG A 182 13.65 -25.58 0.48
C ARG A 182 14.02 -26.01 -0.94
N THR A 183 13.99 -27.30 -1.23
CA THR A 183 14.38 -27.86 -2.54
C THR A 183 13.36 -27.59 -3.63
N VAL A 184 12.10 -27.25 -3.30
CA VAL A 184 11.05 -27.02 -4.28
C VAL A 184 11.33 -25.77 -5.10
N TYR A 185 11.75 -24.67 -4.45
CA TYR A 185 12.06 -23.39 -5.10
C TYR A 185 13.50 -22.93 -4.86
N GLY A 186 14.31 -23.67 -4.11
CA GLY A 186 15.67 -23.26 -3.74
C GLY A 186 15.70 -22.07 -2.80
N GLU A 187 14.65 -21.88 -1.99
CA GLU A 187 14.51 -20.76 -1.07
C GLU A 187 15.27 -21.03 0.23
N GLU A 188 16.25 -20.17 0.52
CA GLU A 188 17.10 -20.36 1.70
C GLU A 188 16.40 -20.01 3.01
N PHE A 189 15.36 -19.16 2.96
CA PHE A 189 14.54 -18.81 4.12
C PHE A 189 13.33 -19.75 4.32
N ALA A 190 13.13 -20.72 3.45
CA ALA A 190 12.11 -21.74 3.67
C ALA A 190 12.39 -22.53 4.95
N PRO A 191 11.35 -22.96 5.70
CA PRO A 191 11.52 -23.73 6.92
C PRO A 191 12.23 -25.06 6.67
N ASP A 192 12.77 -25.67 7.73
CA ASP A 192 13.39 -26.98 7.65
C ASP A 192 12.36 -28.08 7.37
N LYS A 193 12.83 -29.23 6.87
CA LYS A 193 11.99 -30.34 6.45
C LYS A 193 11.00 -30.84 7.50
N GLN A 194 11.30 -30.61 8.77
CA GLN A 194 10.43 -30.99 9.89
C GLN A 194 9.22 -30.09 10.05
N GLU A 195 9.24 -28.92 9.41
CA GLU A 195 8.22 -27.86 9.52
C GLU A 195 7.38 -27.75 8.24
N TYR A 196 7.35 -28.80 7.43
CA TYR A 196 6.52 -28.83 6.23
C TYR A 196 5.04 -28.75 6.54
N GLY A 197 4.31 -28.01 5.69
CA GLY A 197 2.90 -27.84 5.80
C GLY A 197 2.49 -26.84 6.87
N GLU A 198 3.43 -26.22 7.58
CA GLU A 198 3.12 -25.12 8.49
C GLU A 198 2.51 -23.93 7.77
N LEU A 199 1.56 -23.29 8.42
CA LEU A 199 0.84 -22.14 7.94
C LEU A 199 1.10 -20.93 8.83
N LEU A 200 0.82 -19.74 8.34
CA LEU A 200 0.76 -18.53 9.16
C LEU A 200 -0.58 -18.49 9.89
N GLY A 201 -0.53 -18.55 11.22
CA GLY A 201 -1.71 -18.60 12.08
C GLY A 201 -2.61 -17.35 12.00
N HIS A 202 -3.80 -17.46 12.58
CA HIS A 202 -4.76 -16.36 12.68
C HIS A 202 -4.50 -15.50 13.91
N SER A 203 -4.97 -14.24 13.92
CA SER A 203 -4.97 -13.36 15.10
C SER A 203 -6.36 -12.92 15.46
N ILE A 204 -6.61 -12.75 16.77
CA ILE A 204 -7.73 -11.96 17.29
C ILE A 204 -7.18 -10.80 18.10
N LEU A 205 -7.64 -9.60 17.77
CA LEU A 205 -7.24 -8.35 18.39
C LEU A 205 -8.28 -7.92 19.42
N PHE A 206 -7.88 -7.06 20.37
CA PHE A 206 -8.81 -6.43 21.28
C PHE A 206 -8.47 -4.95 21.51
N TYR A 207 -9.47 -4.16 21.83
CA TYR A 207 -9.34 -2.74 22.15
C TYR A 207 -9.69 -2.51 23.63
N ILE A 208 -8.97 -1.61 24.23
CA ILE A 208 -9.17 -1.17 25.61
C ILE A 208 -9.61 0.29 25.63
N LYS A 209 -10.32 0.65 26.70
CA LYS A 209 -10.77 2.01 26.95
C LYS A 209 -10.50 2.37 28.41
N ASP A 210 -9.94 3.56 28.63
CA ASP A 210 -9.87 4.14 29.95
C ASP A 210 -11.19 4.88 30.26
N ILE A 211 -11.87 4.46 31.32
CA ILE A 211 -13.12 5.09 31.76
C ILE A 211 -12.94 6.05 32.92
N GLY A 212 -11.70 6.33 33.34
CA GLY A 212 -11.33 7.32 34.36
C GLY A 212 -11.74 6.96 35.79
N LYS A 213 -12.30 5.78 36.02
CA LYS A 213 -12.68 5.27 37.35
C LYS A 213 -12.39 3.77 37.48
N PRO A 214 -12.14 3.25 38.67
CA PRO A 214 -11.92 1.83 38.89
C PRO A 214 -13.03 0.96 38.32
N VAL A 215 -12.64 -0.10 37.63
CA VAL A 215 -13.53 -1.12 37.05
C VAL A 215 -12.98 -2.48 37.39
N GLU A 216 -13.83 -3.33 37.96
CA GLU A 216 -13.50 -4.73 38.23
C GLU A 216 -13.73 -5.59 36.99
N TYR A 217 -12.98 -6.69 36.91
CA TYR A 217 -13.12 -7.68 35.85
C TYR A 217 -13.19 -9.07 36.45
N THR A 218 -14.15 -9.86 36.01
CA THR A 218 -14.25 -11.29 36.31
C THR A 218 -14.07 -12.06 35.02
N ALA A 219 -13.03 -12.88 34.96
CA ALA A 219 -12.74 -13.70 33.80
C ALA A 219 -13.82 -14.75 33.55
N PRO A 220 -14.21 -15.01 32.29
CA PRO A 220 -15.07 -16.11 31.97
C PRO A 220 -14.40 -17.45 32.29
N ASN A 221 -15.18 -18.50 32.55
CA ASN A 221 -14.65 -19.82 32.90
C ASN A 221 -13.77 -20.42 31.81
N PHE A 222 -14.00 -20.06 30.55
CA PHE A 222 -13.21 -20.55 29.43
C PHE A 222 -11.90 -19.78 29.23
N ALA A 223 -11.65 -18.67 29.90
CA ALA A 223 -10.42 -17.92 29.79
C ALA A 223 -9.20 -18.80 30.09
N LEU A 224 -8.14 -18.68 29.30
CA LEU A 224 -6.88 -19.40 29.50
C LEU A 224 -6.32 -19.08 30.88
N LYS A 225 -5.95 -20.13 31.63
CA LYS A 225 -5.31 -20.01 32.94
C LYS A 225 -3.78 -20.06 32.76
N ASP A 226 -3.06 -19.61 33.76
CA ASP A 226 -1.59 -19.66 33.83
C ASP A 226 -0.89 -19.03 32.62
N VAL A 227 -1.50 -17.99 32.06
CA VAL A 227 -1.02 -17.31 30.82
C VAL A 227 0.44 -16.85 30.94
N GLU A 228 0.90 -16.46 32.11
CA GLU A 228 2.27 -16.03 32.35
C GLU A 228 3.29 -17.15 32.10
N THR A 229 2.92 -18.40 32.38
CA THR A 229 3.75 -19.57 32.13
C THR A 229 3.62 -20.07 30.68
N LEU A 230 2.40 -20.01 30.14
CA LEU A 230 2.06 -20.58 28.83
C LEU A 230 2.43 -19.65 27.66
N ILE A 231 2.51 -18.33 27.89
CA ILE A 231 2.73 -17.32 26.85
C ILE A 231 4.07 -16.60 27.09
N PRO A 232 5.18 -17.08 26.51
CA PRO A 232 6.52 -16.52 26.76
C PRO A 232 6.64 -15.02 26.40
N LYS A 233 5.89 -14.55 25.40
CA LYS A 233 5.91 -13.15 24.94
C LYS A 233 5.40 -12.14 25.98
N LEU A 234 4.62 -12.56 26.98
CA LEU A 234 4.20 -11.68 28.08
C LEU A 234 5.36 -11.23 28.98
N GLN A 235 6.47 -11.97 28.95
CA GLN A 235 7.69 -11.61 29.70
C GLN A 235 8.60 -10.66 28.91
N ASN A 236 8.31 -10.39 27.65
CA ASN A 236 9.14 -9.58 26.78
C ASN A 236 8.52 -8.19 26.58
N PRO A 237 9.13 -7.10 27.12
CA PRO A 237 8.58 -5.74 27.02
C PRO A 237 8.51 -5.20 25.57
N ASN A 238 9.22 -5.82 24.63
CA ASN A 238 9.12 -5.47 23.22
C ASN A 238 7.80 -5.94 22.59
N TYR A 239 7.18 -6.98 23.14
CA TYR A 239 5.91 -7.53 22.64
C TYR A 239 4.72 -7.17 23.52
N PHE A 240 4.93 -7.00 24.82
CA PHE A 240 3.84 -6.79 25.76
C PHE A 240 3.95 -5.47 26.51
N ASN A 241 2.94 -4.61 26.30
CA ASN A 241 2.76 -3.36 27.03
C ASN A 241 1.25 -3.13 27.23
N VAL A 242 0.82 -3.03 28.48
CA VAL A 242 -0.60 -2.89 28.86
C VAL A 242 -1.29 -1.63 28.31
N ASN A 243 -0.53 -0.62 27.89
CA ASN A 243 -1.06 0.59 27.29
C ASN A 243 -1.27 0.47 25.77
N GLN A 244 -0.84 -0.62 25.17
CA GLN A 244 -1.09 -0.92 23.77
C GLN A 244 -2.47 -1.52 23.57
N LEU A 245 -2.97 -1.50 22.33
CA LEU A 245 -4.27 -2.04 21.96
C LEU A 245 -4.30 -2.43 20.46
N GLY A 246 -5.29 -3.23 20.11
CA GLY A 246 -5.61 -3.60 18.73
C GLY A 246 -4.44 -4.23 18.00
N CYS A 247 -4.05 -3.63 16.89
CA CYS A 247 -3.00 -4.17 16.02
C CYS A 247 -1.62 -4.32 16.69
N LYS A 248 -1.36 -3.66 17.82
CA LYS A 248 -0.11 -3.87 18.59
C LYS A 248 -0.02 -5.27 19.21
N TYR A 249 -1.15 -5.97 19.33
CA TYR A 249 -1.22 -7.36 19.79
C TYR A 249 -1.30 -8.38 18.62
N TRP A 250 -0.77 -8.05 17.44
CA TRP A 250 -0.75 -8.93 16.27
C TRP A 250 -0.14 -10.31 16.54
N TRP A 251 0.73 -10.44 17.53
CA TRP A 251 1.37 -11.68 17.97
C TRP A 251 0.45 -12.60 18.81
N LEU A 252 -0.77 -12.17 19.17
CA LEU A 252 -1.82 -13.05 19.69
C LEU A 252 -2.37 -13.86 18.53
N GLU A 253 -1.69 -14.93 18.19
CA GLU A 253 -1.99 -15.75 17.03
C GLU A 253 -1.95 -17.23 17.34
N TYR A 254 -2.70 -18.02 16.57
CA TYR A 254 -2.82 -19.46 16.74
C TYR A 254 -3.24 -20.14 15.44
N GLY A 255 -2.99 -21.46 15.33
CA GLY A 255 -3.50 -22.30 14.28
C GLY A 255 -2.57 -22.54 13.09
N GLY A 256 -1.27 -22.16 13.17
CA GLY A 256 -0.32 -22.43 12.09
C GLY A 256 -0.06 -23.93 11.86
N ARG A 257 -0.39 -24.80 12.82
CA ARG A 257 -0.31 -26.26 12.68
C ARG A 257 -1.66 -26.93 12.41
N LEU A 258 -2.72 -26.13 12.22
CA LEU A 258 -4.08 -26.62 11.95
C LEU A 258 -4.47 -26.26 10.51
N ASP A 259 -5.56 -26.86 10.02
CA ASP A 259 -6.18 -26.40 8.78
C ASP A 259 -6.84 -25.03 8.99
N THR A 260 -6.21 -23.97 8.50
CA THR A 260 -6.67 -22.58 8.69
C THR A 260 -8.03 -22.29 8.05
N ILE A 261 -8.61 -23.24 7.33
CA ILE A 261 -9.95 -23.16 6.74
C ILE A 261 -10.94 -24.00 7.52
N LEU A 262 -10.67 -25.31 7.64
CA LEU A 262 -11.60 -26.24 8.28
C LEU A 262 -11.67 -26.05 9.80
N ASP A 263 -10.54 -25.75 10.44
CA ASP A 263 -10.45 -25.59 11.91
C ASP A 263 -10.61 -24.11 12.35
N THR A 264 -11.09 -23.23 11.47
CA THR A 264 -11.13 -21.77 11.75
C THR A 264 -11.96 -21.42 12.99
N GLU A 265 -13.02 -22.18 13.30
CA GLU A 265 -13.82 -21.97 14.52
C GLU A 265 -13.07 -22.44 15.77
N GLU A 266 -12.35 -23.56 15.71
CA GLU A 266 -11.50 -24.04 16.80
C GLU A 266 -10.38 -23.03 17.09
N ILE A 267 -9.72 -22.53 16.05
CA ILE A 267 -8.70 -21.49 16.14
C ILE A 267 -9.27 -20.23 16.80
N LYS A 268 -10.46 -19.81 16.41
CA LYS A 268 -11.14 -18.64 17.00
C LYS A 268 -11.41 -18.84 18.48
N TYR A 269 -11.93 -20.00 18.89
CA TYR A 269 -12.21 -20.28 20.29
C TYR A 269 -10.94 -20.30 21.13
N GLU A 270 -9.84 -20.86 20.61
CA GLU A 270 -8.55 -20.83 21.30
C GLU A 270 -8.04 -19.41 21.47
N LEU A 271 -8.12 -18.59 20.42
CA LEU A 271 -7.73 -17.17 20.48
C LEU A 271 -8.59 -16.37 21.47
N TRP A 272 -9.88 -16.66 21.61
CA TRP A 272 -10.71 -16.05 22.64
C TRP A 272 -10.28 -16.45 24.05
N LYS A 273 -9.94 -17.73 24.28
CA LYS A 273 -9.37 -18.18 25.57
C LYS A 273 -8.11 -17.36 25.90
N VAL A 274 -7.23 -17.22 24.93
CA VAL A 274 -5.98 -16.45 25.07
C VAL A 274 -6.29 -14.98 25.38
N VAL A 275 -7.10 -14.30 24.58
CA VAL A 275 -7.43 -12.87 24.77
C VAL A 275 -8.03 -12.62 26.16
N TYR A 276 -9.03 -13.41 26.58
CA TYR A 276 -9.67 -13.22 27.89
C TYR A 276 -8.74 -13.63 29.03
N GLY A 277 -7.84 -14.60 28.84
CA GLY A 277 -6.82 -14.95 29.82
C GLY A 277 -5.74 -13.86 29.97
N VAL A 278 -5.25 -13.30 28.87
CA VAL A 278 -4.31 -12.16 28.88
C VAL A 278 -4.96 -10.94 29.56
N TRP A 279 -6.24 -10.69 29.27
CA TRP A 279 -6.96 -9.60 29.91
C TRP A 279 -7.15 -9.83 31.43
N ASP A 280 -7.41 -11.06 31.85
CA ASP A 280 -7.46 -11.44 33.29
C ASP A 280 -6.11 -11.19 33.97
N TYR A 281 -5.02 -11.59 33.33
CA TYR A 281 -3.67 -11.31 33.80
C TYR A 281 -3.40 -9.81 33.96
N ILE A 282 -3.79 -9.00 32.98
CA ILE A 282 -3.66 -7.53 33.04
C ILE A 282 -4.46 -6.97 34.23
N LYS A 283 -5.69 -7.39 34.42
CA LYS A 283 -6.61 -6.84 35.42
C LYS A 283 -6.37 -7.34 36.83
N ASN A 284 -6.07 -8.64 36.98
CA ASN A 284 -6.18 -9.33 38.27
C ASN A 284 -4.84 -9.87 38.84
N SER A 285 -3.74 -9.84 38.08
CA SER A 285 -2.44 -10.28 38.57
C SER A 285 -1.82 -9.37 39.66
N GLY A 286 -2.30 -8.12 39.76
CA GLY A 286 -1.72 -7.10 40.64
C GLY A 286 -0.45 -6.44 40.10
N LYS A 287 0.05 -6.86 38.92
CA LYS A 287 1.28 -6.35 38.29
C LYS A 287 1.10 -5.03 37.55
N PHE A 288 -0.15 -4.66 37.19
CA PHE A 288 -0.47 -3.53 36.32
C PHE A 288 -1.44 -2.54 36.99
N PRO A 289 -0.99 -1.74 37.98
CA PRO A 289 -1.87 -0.79 38.67
C PRO A 289 -2.51 0.24 37.74
N GLN A 290 -1.85 0.60 36.64
CA GLN A 290 -2.38 1.49 35.60
C GLN A 290 -3.60 0.90 34.87
N ALA A 291 -3.79 -0.41 34.88
CA ALA A 291 -4.97 -1.05 34.27
C ALA A 291 -6.24 -0.95 35.12
N LYS A 292 -6.19 -0.34 36.32
CA LYS A 292 -7.33 -0.26 37.23
C LYS A 292 -8.56 0.41 36.62
N THR A 293 -8.35 1.44 35.77
CA THR A 293 -9.43 2.19 35.11
C THR A 293 -9.74 1.69 33.70
N LEU A 294 -8.97 0.71 33.21
CA LEU A 294 -9.13 0.17 31.86
C LEU A 294 -10.23 -0.90 31.81
N THR A 295 -11.00 -0.89 30.71
CA THR A 295 -11.98 -1.95 30.37
C THR A 295 -11.79 -2.39 28.92
N LEU A 296 -12.28 -3.61 28.59
CA LEU A 296 -12.39 -4.01 27.19
C LEU A 296 -13.47 -3.18 26.50
N GLU A 297 -13.12 -2.58 25.37
CA GLU A 297 -14.06 -1.87 24.49
C GLU A 297 -14.57 -2.81 23.40
N TRP A 298 -13.69 -3.62 22.85
CA TRP A 298 -13.98 -4.52 21.74
C TRP A 298 -13.01 -5.70 21.74
N VAL A 299 -13.52 -6.86 21.34
CA VAL A 299 -12.73 -8.06 21.04
C VAL A 299 -13.14 -8.55 19.66
N GLY A 300 -12.19 -8.93 18.83
CA GLY A 300 -12.44 -9.45 17.49
C GLY A 300 -13.41 -10.63 17.50
N LEU A 301 -14.43 -10.55 16.66
CA LEU A 301 -15.44 -11.60 16.51
C LEU A 301 -15.08 -12.58 15.40
N PHE A 302 -14.17 -12.16 14.52
CA PHE A 302 -13.67 -12.95 13.43
C PHE A 302 -12.13 -12.89 13.40
N PRO A 303 -11.43 -14.01 13.18
CA PRO A 303 -9.98 -14.01 13.19
C PRO A 303 -9.42 -13.38 11.92
N GLY A 304 -8.38 -12.57 12.07
CA GLY A 304 -7.57 -12.05 10.97
C GLY A 304 -6.72 -13.17 10.40
N LYS A 305 -7.04 -13.61 9.20
CA LYS A 305 -6.37 -14.72 8.51
C LYS A 305 -5.15 -14.24 7.72
N ARG A 306 -4.02 -14.98 7.80
CA ARG A 306 -2.79 -14.69 7.07
C ARG A 306 -2.58 -15.58 5.86
N GLU A 307 -2.76 -16.88 6.01
CA GLU A 307 -2.49 -17.86 4.98
C GLU A 307 -3.56 -18.95 4.93
N SER A 308 -3.80 -19.46 3.73
CA SER A 308 -4.66 -20.58 3.42
C SER A 308 -4.19 -21.22 2.09
N ARG A 309 -5.10 -21.51 1.16
CA ARG A 309 -4.74 -21.98 -0.19
C ARG A 309 -3.98 -20.89 -0.96
N ARG A 310 -2.97 -21.31 -1.70
CA ARG A 310 -2.26 -20.53 -2.73
C ARG A 310 -2.40 -21.27 -4.05
N PHE A 311 -3.08 -20.68 -5.03
CA PHE A 311 -3.32 -21.36 -6.30
C PHE A 311 -2.05 -21.50 -7.12
N ASN A 312 -1.98 -22.58 -7.94
CA ASN A 312 -0.95 -22.72 -8.94
C ASN A 312 -1.26 -21.76 -10.10
N GLY A 313 -0.41 -20.77 -10.30
CA GLY A 313 -0.47 -19.87 -11.44
C GLY A 313 0.44 -20.33 -12.57
N LEU A 314 0.48 -19.53 -13.63
CA LEU A 314 1.42 -19.72 -14.74
C LEU A 314 2.86 -19.38 -14.33
N TYR A 315 3.05 -18.70 -13.24
CA TYR A 315 4.31 -18.40 -12.56
C TYR A 315 4.10 -18.46 -11.05
N THR A 316 5.09 -18.91 -10.30
CA THR A 316 5.09 -18.85 -8.85
C THR A 316 6.15 -17.85 -8.40
N LEU A 317 5.72 -16.78 -7.74
CA LEU A 317 6.64 -15.80 -7.14
C LEU A 317 7.40 -16.44 -5.99
N THR A 318 8.71 -16.20 -5.90
CA THR A 318 9.61 -16.83 -4.93
C THR A 318 10.38 -15.80 -4.10
N GLN A 319 11.09 -16.26 -3.06
CA GLN A 319 12.01 -15.44 -2.28
C GLN A 319 13.02 -14.70 -3.17
N GLN A 320 13.57 -15.40 -4.17
CA GLN A 320 14.58 -14.85 -5.06
C GLN A 320 14.04 -13.69 -5.88
N ASP A 321 12.78 -13.77 -6.33
CA ASP A 321 12.12 -12.66 -7.05
C ASP A 321 12.00 -11.42 -6.17
N VAL A 322 11.67 -11.61 -4.89
CA VAL A 322 11.52 -10.54 -3.90
C VAL A 322 12.87 -9.90 -3.57
N ILE A 323 13.85 -10.71 -3.16
CA ILE A 323 15.14 -10.19 -2.66
C ILE A 323 15.97 -9.61 -3.79
N ASN A 324 16.02 -10.29 -4.94
CA ASN A 324 16.79 -9.83 -6.11
C ASN A 324 16.05 -8.74 -6.91
N GLN A 325 14.79 -8.46 -6.57
CA GLN A 325 13.94 -7.56 -7.35
C GLN A 325 13.94 -7.97 -8.83
N SER A 326 13.57 -9.25 -9.09
CA SER A 326 13.58 -9.81 -10.45
C SER A 326 12.66 -9.02 -11.37
N THR A 327 13.10 -8.82 -12.63
CA THR A 327 12.31 -8.14 -13.63
C THR A 327 11.46 -9.13 -14.41
N HIS A 328 10.17 -8.82 -14.54
CA HIS A 328 9.20 -9.63 -15.27
C HIS A 328 8.63 -8.85 -16.45
N TYR A 329 8.65 -9.45 -17.62
CA TYR A 329 8.12 -8.80 -18.83
C TYR A 329 6.63 -8.48 -18.72
N ASP A 330 5.90 -9.23 -17.92
CA ASP A 330 4.47 -9.13 -17.64
C ASP A 330 4.17 -8.57 -16.25
N ALA A 331 5.07 -7.76 -15.68
CA ALA A 331 4.83 -7.08 -14.42
C ALA A 331 3.60 -6.16 -14.51
N VAL A 332 2.71 -6.24 -13.53
CA VAL A 332 1.45 -5.48 -13.45
C VAL A 332 1.16 -4.93 -12.05
N ALA A 333 1.90 -5.38 -11.06
CA ALA A 333 1.81 -4.95 -9.67
C ALA A 333 3.20 -5.02 -9.02
N TYR A 334 3.29 -4.56 -7.78
CA TYR A 334 4.52 -4.61 -6.99
C TYR A 334 4.20 -4.75 -5.50
N GLY A 335 5.18 -5.22 -4.75
CA GLY A 335 5.16 -5.24 -3.30
C GLY A 335 6.46 -4.66 -2.74
N GLY A 336 6.51 -4.45 -1.43
CA GLY A 336 7.67 -3.86 -0.75
C GLY A 336 7.65 -4.05 0.77
N TRP A 337 6.65 -4.76 1.29
CA TRP A 337 6.65 -5.22 2.68
C TRP A 337 7.76 -6.26 2.89
N ALA A 338 8.20 -6.43 4.14
CA ALA A 338 9.14 -7.49 4.49
C ALA A 338 8.59 -8.87 4.14
N ILE A 339 9.46 -9.82 3.86
CA ILE A 339 9.13 -11.25 3.99
C ILE A 339 8.90 -11.48 5.48
N ASP A 340 7.64 -11.69 5.86
CA ASP A 340 7.17 -11.69 7.24
C ASP A 340 6.59 -13.06 7.58
N LEU A 341 7.42 -13.92 8.18
CA LEU A 341 7.06 -15.27 8.57
C LEU A 341 6.86 -15.35 10.09
N HIS A 342 5.76 -15.93 10.48
CA HIS A 342 5.35 -16.11 11.86
C HIS A 342 5.53 -17.57 12.31
N PRO A 343 5.90 -17.83 13.58
CA PRO A 343 6.01 -19.19 14.07
C PRO A 343 4.66 -19.90 14.06
N ALA A 344 4.63 -21.16 13.62
CA ALA A 344 3.39 -21.94 13.53
C ALA A 344 2.71 -22.15 14.90
N ASP A 345 3.48 -22.22 16.00
CA ASP A 345 2.97 -22.31 17.36
C ASP A 345 2.39 -20.98 17.89
N GLY A 346 2.52 -19.90 17.11
CA GLY A 346 1.88 -18.61 17.35
C GLY A 346 2.20 -18.02 18.72
N VAL A 347 1.16 -17.75 19.52
CA VAL A 347 1.27 -17.14 20.85
C VAL A 347 2.07 -18.00 21.84
N TYR A 348 2.09 -19.32 21.66
CA TYR A 348 2.82 -20.28 22.50
C TYR A 348 4.29 -20.47 22.11
N ALA A 349 4.69 -19.97 20.96
CA ALA A 349 6.09 -20.02 20.53
C ALA A 349 6.99 -19.18 21.41
N GLY A 350 8.14 -19.73 21.77
CA GLY A 350 9.25 -18.96 22.37
C GLY A 350 9.91 -18.04 21.33
N GLY A 351 10.72 -17.09 21.80
CA GLY A 351 11.47 -16.18 20.91
C GLY A 351 10.65 -15.07 20.29
N ASN A 352 10.98 -14.72 19.04
CA ASN A 352 10.34 -13.62 18.33
C ASN A 352 8.92 -13.95 17.86
N GLY A 353 8.07 -12.94 17.77
CA GLY A 353 6.71 -13.08 17.25
C GLY A 353 6.65 -13.28 15.73
N CYS A 354 7.68 -12.81 15.02
CA CYS A 354 7.86 -13.01 13.59
C CYS A 354 9.33 -12.78 13.20
N HIS A 355 9.66 -13.18 11.97
CA HIS A 355 10.92 -12.89 11.32
C HIS A 355 10.64 -12.04 10.09
N GLN A 356 11.09 -10.79 10.10
CA GLN A 356 10.86 -9.81 9.03
C GLN A 356 12.17 -9.48 8.32
N TRP A 357 12.27 -9.81 7.03
CA TRP A 357 13.43 -9.52 6.21
C TRP A 357 13.02 -8.74 4.97
N HIS A 358 13.63 -7.58 4.77
CA HIS A 358 13.33 -6.68 3.67
C HIS A 358 14.29 -6.90 2.48
N SER A 359 13.76 -6.68 1.28
CA SER A 359 14.56 -6.37 0.08
C SER A 359 15.02 -4.91 0.12
N LYS A 360 16.05 -4.56 -0.66
CA LYS A 360 16.57 -3.19 -0.76
C LYS A 360 15.61 -2.20 -1.45
N GLY A 361 14.54 -2.68 -2.06
CA GLY A 361 13.54 -1.88 -2.74
C GLY A 361 12.28 -2.67 -3.04
N VAL A 362 11.37 -2.11 -3.81
CA VAL A 362 10.15 -2.77 -4.25
C VAL A 362 10.44 -3.86 -5.29
N TYR A 363 9.64 -4.92 -5.28
CA TYR A 363 9.72 -6.02 -6.25
C TYR A 363 8.48 -6.07 -7.14
N GLN A 364 8.62 -6.56 -8.36
CA GLN A 364 7.54 -6.72 -9.32
C GLN A 364 6.72 -7.99 -9.05
N ILE A 365 5.40 -7.92 -9.32
CA ILE A 365 4.51 -9.08 -9.34
C ILE A 365 4.01 -9.27 -10.77
N PRO A 366 4.33 -10.41 -11.43
CA PRO A 366 3.93 -10.66 -12.80
C PRO A 366 2.45 -11.06 -12.90
N TYR A 367 1.81 -10.71 -14.01
CA TYR A 367 0.41 -11.07 -14.31
C TYR A 367 0.14 -12.57 -14.22
N ARG A 368 1.12 -13.40 -14.61
CA ARG A 368 1.07 -14.87 -14.53
C ARG A 368 0.81 -15.41 -13.12
N CYS A 369 0.99 -14.63 -12.05
CA CYS A 369 0.64 -15.04 -10.69
C CYS A 369 -0.87 -14.98 -10.40
N TYR A 370 -1.64 -14.28 -11.22
CA TYR A 370 -3.09 -14.07 -11.05
C TYR A 370 -3.95 -14.98 -11.95
N VAL A 371 -3.31 -15.81 -12.77
CA VAL A 371 -3.98 -16.68 -13.76
C VAL A 371 -3.64 -18.14 -13.50
N THR A 372 -4.67 -18.97 -13.31
CA THR A 372 -4.52 -20.42 -13.17
C THR A 372 -4.48 -21.11 -14.53
N PRO A 373 -3.63 -22.15 -14.69
CA PRO A 373 -3.64 -22.97 -15.90
C PRO A 373 -4.88 -23.88 -16.04
N ASP A 374 -5.65 -24.06 -14.97
CA ASP A 374 -6.71 -25.06 -14.89
C ASP A 374 -8.04 -24.58 -15.48
N LEU A 375 -8.32 -23.28 -15.43
CA LEU A 375 -9.59 -22.66 -15.82
C LEU A 375 -9.39 -21.51 -16.78
N ASP A 376 -10.25 -21.45 -17.79
CA ASP A 376 -10.14 -20.50 -18.91
C ASP A 376 -10.80 -19.13 -18.61
N ASN A 377 -11.60 -19.02 -17.54
CA ASN A 377 -12.33 -17.80 -17.19
C ASN A 377 -12.30 -17.45 -15.69
N LEU A 378 -11.24 -17.89 -14.98
CA LEU A 378 -11.03 -17.58 -13.57
C LEU A 378 -9.75 -16.78 -13.36
N PHE A 379 -9.87 -15.68 -12.60
CA PHE A 379 -8.77 -14.97 -11.98
C PHE A 379 -8.68 -15.31 -10.50
N VAL A 380 -7.46 -15.25 -9.93
CA VAL A 380 -7.22 -15.40 -8.50
C VAL A 380 -6.57 -14.13 -7.97
N GLY A 381 -7.06 -13.59 -6.85
CA GLY A 381 -6.59 -12.32 -6.29
C GLY A 381 -6.48 -12.35 -4.77
N GLY A 382 -5.61 -11.47 -4.24
CA GLY A 382 -5.36 -11.39 -2.81
C GLY A 382 -4.25 -12.33 -2.36
N ARG A 383 -4.31 -12.81 -1.12
CA ARG A 383 -3.28 -13.69 -0.54
C ARG A 383 -3.22 -15.10 -1.17
N ILE A 384 -4.16 -15.44 -2.04
CA ILE A 384 -4.27 -16.76 -2.71
C ILE A 384 -3.59 -16.82 -4.08
N ILE A 385 -2.93 -15.74 -4.51
CA ILE A 385 -2.16 -15.73 -5.77
C ILE A 385 -1.02 -16.74 -5.76
N SER A 386 -0.47 -17.03 -6.92
CA SER A 386 0.63 -17.98 -7.05
C SER A 386 1.94 -17.44 -6.49
N SER A 387 2.27 -17.84 -5.29
CA SER A 387 3.52 -17.54 -4.60
C SER A 387 3.96 -18.73 -3.76
N SER A 388 5.27 -18.83 -3.45
CA SER A 388 5.77 -19.73 -2.41
C SER A 388 5.27 -19.27 -1.03
N HIS A 389 5.40 -20.13 0.00
CA HIS A 389 5.11 -19.74 1.39
C HIS A 389 5.96 -18.54 1.83
N VAL A 390 7.25 -18.54 1.46
CA VAL A 390 8.17 -17.44 1.81
C VAL A 390 7.75 -16.15 1.13
N ALA A 391 7.52 -16.16 -0.18
CA ALA A 391 7.07 -14.96 -0.89
C ALA A 391 5.66 -14.50 -0.46
N ASN A 392 4.79 -15.42 -0.05
CA ASN A 392 3.48 -15.08 0.53
C ASN A 392 3.62 -14.20 1.79
N GLY A 393 4.69 -14.36 2.56
CA GLY A 393 5.00 -13.50 3.70
C GLY A 393 4.92 -12.01 3.38
N THR A 394 5.26 -11.60 2.16
CA THR A 394 5.22 -10.21 1.70
C THR A 394 4.05 -9.89 0.78
N THR A 395 3.64 -10.80 -0.12
CA THR A 395 2.58 -10.52 -1.10
C THR A 395 1.18 -10.47 -0.49
N ARG A 396 0.97 -11.08 0.69
CA ARG A 396 -0.31 -11.17 1.39
C ARG A 396 -0.79 -9.87 2.02
N VAL A 397 0.07 -8.85 2.15
CA VAL A 397 -0.35 -7.57 2.75
C VAL A 397 -1.44 -6.90 1.92
N MET A 398 -2.36 -6.22 2.62
CA MET A 398 -3.66 -5.89 2.05
C MET A 398 -3.61 -4.87 0.90
N CYS A 399 -2.74 -3.85 0.96
CA CYS A 399 -2.66 -2.87 -0.13
C CYS A 399 -2.01 -3.46 -1.38
N THR A 400 -0.95 -4.25 -1.24
CA THR A 400 -0.34 -5.02 -2.34
C THR A 400 -1.36 -5.98 -2.98
N SER A 401 -2.14 -6.70 -2.16
CA SER A 401 -3.21 -7.56 -2.62
C SER A 401 -4.33 -6.80 -3.34
N ALA A 402 -4.69 -5.61 -2.84
CA ALA A 402 -5.72 -4.74 -3.43
C ALA A 402 -5.30 -4.18 -4.79
N LEU A 403 -4.01 -3.82 -4.94
CA LEU A 403 -3.43 -3.45 -6.25
C LEU A 403 -3.61 -4.59 -7.27
N GLY A 404 -3.33 -5.84 -6.87
CA GLY A 404 -3.61 -7.02 -7.69
C GLY A 404 -5.11 -7.20 -8.00
N GLY A 405 -6.00 -6.76 -7.11
CA GLY A 405 -7.44 -6.72 -7.35
C GLY A 405 -7.82 -5.84 -8.55
N GLU A 406 -7.27 -4.64 -8.62
CA GLU A 406 -7.48 -3.77 -9.79
C GLU A 406 -6.93 -4.40 -11.07
N VAL A 407 -5.76 -5.04 -11.01
CA VAL A 407 -5.17 -5.75 -12.16
C VAL A 407 -6.17 -6.76 -12.76
N ILE A 408 -6.76 -7.64 -11.95
CA ILE A 408 -7.68 -8.67 -12.45
C ILE A 408 -9.01 -8.09 -12.92
N GLY A 409 -9.48 -7.00 -12.31
CA GLY A 409 -10.68 -6.29 -12.78
C GLY A 409 -10.50 -5.66 -14.16
N ARG A 410 -9.37 -4.96 -14.38
CA ARG A 410 -9.00 -4.39 -15.69
C ARG A 410 -8.74 -5.50 -16.73
N ALA A 411 -8.06 -6.58 -16.34
CA ALA A 411 -7.82 -7.73 -17.22
C ALA A 411 -9.14 -8.37 -17.68
N ALA A 412 -10.12 -8.52 -16.77
CA ALA A 412 -11.44 -9.05 -17.12
C ALA A 412 -12.14 -8.20 -18.19
N SER A 413 -12.06 -6.87 -18.11
CA SER A 413 -12.66 -5.98 -19.12
C SER A 413 -12.00 -6.13 -20.49
N ILE A 414 -10.68 -6.22 -20.54
CA ILE A 414 -9.94 -6.45 -21.79
C ILE A 414 -10.30 -7.82 -22.37
N CYS A 415 -10.33 -8.86 -21.54
CA CYS A 415 -10.72 -10.20 -21.99
C CYS A 415 -12.09 -10.20 -22.64
N LEU A 416 -13.09 -9.60 -22.01
CA LEU A 416 -14.46 -9.57 -22.52
C LEU A 416 -14.59 -8.70 -23.77
N SER A 417 -13.95 -7.53 -23.80
CA SER A 417 -14.04 -6.62 -24.97
C SER A 417 -13.32 -7.16 -26.21
N LYS A 418 -12.28 -7.98 -26.02
CA LYS A 418 -11.47 -8.53 -27.12
C LYS A 418 -11.73 -10.01 -27.42
N GLY A 419 -12.58 -10.68 -26.61
CA GLY A 419 -12.83 -12.12 -26.74
C GLY A 419 -11.62 -12.97 -26.34
N TYR A 420 -10.81 -12.49 -25.38
CA TYR A 420 -9.63 -13.19 -24.87
C TYR A 420 -9.95 -14.00 -23.61
N LYS A 421 -9.16 -15.05 -23.40
CA LYS A 421 -9.07 -15.73 -22.09
C LYS A 421 -8.04 -15.01 -21.22
N PRO A 422 -8.10 -15.14 -19.88
CA PRO A 422 -7.05 -14.64 -18.99
C PRO A 422 -5.62 -14.99 -19.42
N ILE A 423 -5.37 -16.23 -19.85
CA ILE A 423 -4.06 -16.70 -20.31
C ILE A 423 -3.55 -15.95 -21.56
N ASP A 424 -4.43 -15.45 -22.40
CA ASP A 424 -4.04 -14.79 -23.65
C ASP A 424 -3.34 -13.44 -23.41
N LEU A 425 -3.57 -12.80 -22.24
CA LEU A 425 -2.90 -11.54 -21.86
C LEU A 425 -1.44 -11.75 -21.39
N VAL A 426 -0.98 -12.99 -21.26
CA VAL A 426 0.43 -13.30 -21.02
C VAL A 426 1.29 -13.05 -22.27
N ASP A 427 0.66 -13.07 -23.43
CA ASP A 427 1.34 -12.81 -24.71
C ASP A 427 2.00 -11.42 -24.73
N ARG A 428 3.21 -11.34 -25.31
CA ARG A 428 4.01 -10.10 -25.31
C ARG A 428 3.33 -8.94 -26.04
N ASP A 429 2.56 -9.23 -27.08
CA ASP A 429 1.89 -8.20 -27.89
C ASP A 429 0.58 -7.71 -27.22
N ARG A 430 -0.03 -8.50 -26.34
CA ARG A 430 -1.32 -8.23 -25.69
C ARG A 430 -1.19 -7.62 -24.29
N ARG A 431 -0.08 -7.91 -23.58
CA ARG A 431 0.13 -7.39 -22.20
C ARG A 431 0.18 -5.85 -22.15
N GLY A 432 0.68 -5.21 -23.21
CA GLY A 432 0.75 -3.76 -23.32
C GLY A 432 -0.60 -3.08 -23.11
N LEU A 433 -1.68 -3.73 -23.54
CA LEU A 433 -3.05 -3.24 -23.33
C LEU A 433 -3.36 -3.13 -21.82
N LEU A 434 -3.02 -4.17 -21.05
CA LEU A 434 -3.28 -4.17 -19.60
C LEU A 434 -2.38 -3.18 -18.88
N GLN A 435 -1.08 -3.15 -19.18
CA GLN A 435 -0.14 -2.22 -18.55
C GLN A 435 -0.51 -0.76 -18.85
N SER A 436 -0.86 -0.43 -20.11
CA SER A 436 -1.33 0.89 -20.50
C SER A 436 -2.61 1.29 -19.74
N LEU A 437 -3.59 0.39 -19.66
CA LEU A 437 -4.84 0.65 -18.94
C LEU A 437 -4.61 0.87 -17.44
N LEU A 438 -3.72 0.09 -16.81
CA LEU A 438 -3.35 0.25 -15.41
C LEU A 438 -2.70 1.61 -15.15
N VAL A 439 -1.69 1.97 -15.93
CA VAL A 439 -0.97 3.25 -15.77
C VAL A 439 -1.89 4.44 -16.03
N LYS A 440 -2.74 4.39 -17.05
CA LYS A 440 -3.78 5.41 -17.31
C LYS A 440 -4.67 5.65 -16.08
N ASN A 441 -4.92 4.63 -15.28
CA ASN A 441 -5.73 4.70 -14.08
C ASN A 441 -4.93 4.92 -12.78
N GLY A 442 -3.71 5.46 -12.89
CA GLY A 442 -2.89 5.89 -11.74
C GLY A 442 -2.06 4.77 -11.10
N ASN A 443 -1.98 3.60 -11.70
CA ASN A 443 -1.08 2.57 -11.23
C ASN A 443 0.36 2.85 -11.64
N PHE A 444 1.29 2.32 -10.87
CA PHE A 444 2.72 2.38 -11.12
C PHE A 444 3.27 0.96 -11.32
N ILE A 445 4.15 0.78 -12.29
CA ILE A 445 4.84 -0.49 -12.53
C ILE A 445 6.35 -0.21 -12.43
N PRO A 446 7.02 -0.62 -11.35
CA PRO A 446 8.45 -0.34 -11.14
C PRO A 446 9.30 -0.86 -12.30
N GLY A 447 10.24 -0.03 -12.77
CA GLY A 447 11.20 -0.42 -13.82
C GLY A 447 10.63 -0.54 -15.23
N ILE A 448 9.34 -0.26 -15.44
CA ILE A 448 8.71 -0.32 -16.77
C ILE A 448 8.12 1.05 -17.11
N ALA A 449 8.69 1.69 -18.12
CA ALA A 449 8.07 2.86 -18.74
C ALA A 449 6.95 2.39 -19.68
N VAL A 450 5.72 2.78 -19.38
CA VAL A 450 4.54 2.40 -20.16
C VAL A 450 4.05 3.59 -20.96
N ALA A 451 4.01 3.47 -22.28
CA ALA A 451 3.30 4.43 -23.12
C ALA A 451 1.79 4.24 -22.92
N VAL A 452 1.08 5.30 -22.55
CA VAL A 452 -0.37 5.28 -22.43
C VAL A 452 -0.97 5.52 -23.81
N GLU A 453 -1.72 4.54 -24.32
CA GLU A 453 -2.33 4.64 -25.64
C GLU A 453 -3.33 5.82 -25.71
N ASP A 454 -3.42 6.43 -26.91
CA ASP A 454 -4.35 7.51 -27.24
C ASP A 454 -4.21 8.80 -26.40
N ASN A 455 -3.04 9.04 -25.76
CA ASN A 455 -2.80 10.26 -25.01
C ASN A 455 -2.47 11.43 -25.95
N LEU A 456 -3.41 12.33 -26.18
CA LEU A 456 -3.18 13.54 -26.99
C LEU A 456 -2.13 14.47 -26.37
N ALA A 457 -1.93 14.44 -25.04
CA ALA A 457 -0.92 15.26 -24.36
C ALA A 457 0.51 14.97 -24.86
N ASP A 458 0.79 13.73 -25.32
CA ASP A 458 2.12 13.34 -25.83
C ASP A 458 2.50 14.09 -27.11
N SER A 459 1.52 14.50 -27.91
CA SER A 459 1.70 15.25 -29.14
C SER A 459 1.54 16.78 -29.00
N ALA A 460 1.22 17.27 -27.80
CA ALA A 460 1.04 18.68 -27.53
C ALA A 460 2.38 19.41 -27.34
N GLU A 461 2.45 20.67 -27.71
CA GLU A 461 3.45 21.60 -27.18
C GLU A 461 3.02 21.97 -25.75
N ILE A 462 3.89 21.73 -24.75
CA ILE A 462 3.62 22.07 -23.36
C ILE A 462 4.33 23.40 -23.04
N SER A 463 3.56 24.36 -22.57
CA SER A 463 4.09 25.60 -22.00
C SER A 463 3.55 25.77 -20.57
N VAL A 464 4.35 26.39 -19.72
CA VAL A 464 4.05 26.59 -18.30
C VAL A 464 4.35 28.03 -17.91
N SER A 465 3.65 28.52 -16.87
CA SER A 465 3.86 29.88 -16.33
C SER A 465 5.26 30.06 -15.76
N SER A 466 5.76 29.06 -15.06
CA SER A 466 7.08 29.03 -14.44
C SER A 466 7.53 27.58 -14.17
N VAL A 467 8.81 27.40 -13.83
CA VAL A 467 9.39 26.13 -13.38
C VAL A 467 10.20 26.37 -12.11
N LEU A 468 10.05 25.52 -11.13
CA LEU A 468 10.87 25.57 -9.91
C LEU A 468 12.31 25.23 -10.23
N GLU A 469 13.21 26.16 -9.95
CA GLU A 469 14.64 25.95 -9.80
C GLU A 469 14.97 26.04 -8.34
N LEU A 470 15.12 24.88 -7.67
CA LEU A 470 15.32 24.85 -6.22
C LEU A 470 16.77 25.13 -5.86
N ASP A 471 17.02 26.35 -5.41
CA ASP A 471 18.34 26.80 -4.95
C ASP A 471 18.48 26.80 -3.44
N ASP A 472 17.35 26.79 -2.67
CA ASP A 472 17.37 26.89 -1.21
C ASP A 472 16.21 26.17 -0.54
N LEU A 473 16.52 25.49 0.54
CA LEU A 473 15.60 24.97 1.55
C LEU A 473 15.80 25.80 2.83
N PRO A 474 15.02 26.87 3.04
CA PRO A 474 15.26 27.84 4.10
C PRO A 474 15.07 27.25 5.49
N ALA A 475 15.91 27.66 6.46
CA ALA A 475 15.77 27.24 7.83
C ALA A 475 14.47 27.77 8.45
N ASP A 476 13.75 26.92 9.17
CA ASP A 476 12.52 27.26 9.89
C ASP A 476 12.75 27.64 11.37
N GLY A 477 14.00 27.72 11.79
CA GLY A 477 14.38 28.02 13.15
C GLY A 477 14.50 26.80 14.07
N THR A 478 14.14 25.61 13.59
CA THR A 478 14.33 24.36 14.36
C THR A 478 15.66 23.70 14.05
N TRP A 479 16.20 22.98 15.02
CA TRP A 479 17.49 22.30 14.96
C TRP A 479 17.34 20.84 15.29
N PHE A 480 18.08 19.99 14.61
CA PHE A 480 18.16 18.56 14.84
C PHE A 480 19.55 18.17 15.33
N GLY A 481 19.65 17.59 16.54
CA GLY A 481 20.90 17.04 17.06
C GLY A 481 21.27 15.73 16.36
N LEU A 482 22.54 15.58 15.94
CA LEU A 482 23.01 14.40 15.24
C LEU A 482 23.25 13.19 16.18
N ASP A 483 22.24 12.85 17.02
CA ASP A 483 22.27 11.64 17.86
C ASP A 483 22.31 10.36 17.03
N TYR A 484 21.83 10.44 15.80
CA TYR A 484 21.92 9.43 14.73
C TYR A 484 22.05 10.13 13.37
N PRO A 485 22.53 9.43 12.33
CA PRO A 485 22.69 10.03 11.01
C PRO A 485 21.38 10.49 10.39
N ILE A 486 21.44 11.60 9.65
CA ILE A 486 20.35 12.15 8.84
C ILE A 486 20.86 12.39 7.42
N ALA A 487 20.01 12.20 6.43
CA ALA A 487 20.34 12.50 5.04
C ALA A 487 19.22 13.29 4.34
N GLN A 488 19.62 14.24 3.49
CA GLN A 488 18.72 14.87 2.52
C GLN A 488 18.75 14.06 1.22
N LEU A 489 17.59 13.56 0.80
CA LEU A 489 17.43 12.98 -0.53
C LEU A 489 17.25 14.08 -1.55
N ILE A 490 18.05 14.02 -2.62
CA ILE A 490 17.95 14.92 -3.78
C ILE A 490 17.99 14.14 -5.09
N PRO A 491 17.17 14.53 -6.09
CA PRO A 491 17.29 13.96 -7.44
C PRO A 491 18.53 14.55 -8.13
N VAL A 492 19.36 13.68 -8.69
CA VAL A 492 20.59 14.10 -9.39
C VAL A 492 20.65 13.48 -10.78
N ASN A 493 20.93 14.32 -11.77
CA ASN A 493 21.22 13.91 -13.14
C ASN A 493 22.54 14.55 -13.55
N GLY A 494 23.63 13.78 -13.60
CA GLY A 494 24.97 14.28 -13.84
C GLY A 494 25.67 14.78 -12.56
N LYS A 495 26.11 16.04 -12.54
CA LYS A 495 26.92 16.60 -11.45
C LYS A 495 26.10 16.82 -10.18
N VAL A 496 26.63 16.37 -9.03
CA VAL A 496 26.09 16.66 -7.71
C VAL A 496 26.30 18.15 -7.40
N PRO A 497 25.29 18.90 -6.95
CA PRO A 497 25.46 20.31 -6.61
C PRO A 497 26.36 20.50 -5.41
N VAL A 498 27.02 21.64 -5.32
CA VAL A 498 27.67 22.09 -4.10
C VAL A 498 26.60 22.43 -3.08
N VAL A 499 26.71 21.88 -1.88
CA VAL A 499 25.77 22.12 -0.79
C VAL A 499 26.36 23.12 0.18
N ARG A 500 25.56 24.13 0.58
CA ARG A 500 25.94 25.08 1.63
C ARG A 500 24.92 25.01 2.76
N MET A 501 25.40 24.99 3.99
CA MET A 501 24.56 24.99 5.18
C MET A 501 25.28 25.54 6.39
N ASN A 502 24.56 26.02 7.38
CA ASN A 502 25.10 26.38 8.67
C ASN A 502 24.87 25.23 9.66
N VAL A 503 25.85 24.91 10.49
CA VAL A 503 25.72 23.92 11.57
C VAL A 503 26.14 24.54 12.89
N LYS A 504 25.68 24.01 14.02
CA LYS A 504 26.12 24.39 15.37
C LYS A 504 26.87 23.25 15.97
N ALA A 505 27.99 23.59 16.66
CA ALA A 505 28.78 22.66 17.44
C ALA A 505 28.87 23.14 18.89
N ASP A 506 28.65 22.26 19.85
CA ASP A 506 28.76 22.57 21.28
C ASP A 506 30.21 22.82 21.72
N ASN A 507 31.12 22.12 21.04
CA ASN A 507 32.59 22.24 21.25
C ASN A 507 33.32 22.17 19.89
N ALA A 508 34.63 22.37 19.89
CA ALA A 508 35.45 22.07 18.71
C ALA A 508 35.37 20.55 18.43
N THR A 509 34.88 20.20 17.26
CA THR A 509 34.60 18.81 16.87
C THR A 509 34.72 18.65 15.36
N ARG A 510 34.38 17.46 14.82
CA ARG A 510 34.45 17.18 13.40
C ARG A 510 33.10 16.69 12.87
N LEU A 511 32.62 17.30 11.79
CA LEU A 511 31.48 16.81 10.99
C LEU A 511 31.99 15.93 9.85
N VAL A 512 31.43 14.74 9.72
CA VAL A 512 31.60 13.86 8.56
C VAL A 512 30.36 13.93 7.71
N MET A 513 30.52 14.23 6.43
CA MET A 513 29.47 14.18 5.44
C MET A 513 29.79 13.12 4.39
N GLU A 514 28.81 12.29 4.06
CA GLU A 514 28.95 11.27 3.03
C GLU A 514 27.95 11.54 1.90
N LEU A 515 28.42 11.43 0.66
CA LEU A 515 27.56 11.27 -0.49
C LEU A 515 27.31 9.78 -0.65
N ARG A 516 26.07 9.38 -0.60
CA ARG A 516 25.70 7.98 -0.80
C ARG A 516 24.66 7.84 -1.92
N SER A 517 24.63 6.65 -2.52
CA SER A 517 23.61 6.25 -3.49
C SER A 517 23.21 4.77 -3.31
N SER A 518 22.17 4.37 -3.97
CA SER A 518 21.78 2.96 -4.04
C SER A 518 22.51 2.26 -5.18
N SER A 519 22.88 1.00 -5.00
CA SER A 519 23.49 0.16 -6.04
C SER A 519 22.58 0.02 -7.27
N LYS A 520 21.26 -0.03 -7.08
CA LYS A 520 20.25 0.10 -8.15
C LYS A 520 19.67 1.52 -8.14
N SER A 521 19.64 2.21 -9.28
CA SER A 521 19.17 3.60 -9.41
C SER A 521 17.72 3.82 -8.99
N GLU A 522 16.92 2.79 -9.07
CA GLU A 522 15.50 2.75 -8.70
C GLU A 522 15.24 2.51 -7.21
N ASN A 523 16.26 2.18 -6.42
CA ASN A 523 16.15 1.95 -4.99
C ASN A 523 16.49 3.21 -4.17
N TYR A 524 16.10 3.17 -2.89
CA TYR A 524 16.38 4.20 -1.90
C TYR A 524 17.12 3.64 -0.68
N THR A 525 17.96 2.63 -0.91
CA THR A 525 18.87 2.03 0.08
C THR A 525 20.27 2.57 -0.18
N PRO A 526 20.82 3.45 0.66
CA PRO A 526 22.14 4.08 0.44
C PRO A 526 23.27 3.11 0.80
N ASP A 527 23.42 2.06 0.03
CA ASP A 527 24.40 0.98 0.23
C ASP A 527 25.76 1.23 -0.43
N THR A 528 25.92 2.36 -1.15
CA THR A 528 27.18 2.78 -1.76
C THR A 528 27.60 4.13 -1.21
N ILE A 529 28.84 4.22 -0.69
CA ILE A 529 29.48 5.48 -0.31
C ILE A 529 30.27 5.97 -1.53
N ASP A 530 29.82 7.07 -2.15
CA ASP A 530 30.41 7.61 -3.38
C ASP A 530 31.52 8.62 -3.09
N ALA A 531 31.40 9.42 -2.02
CA ALA A 531 32.42 10.38 -1.57
C ALA A 531 32.25 10.69 -0.08
N VAL A 532 33.35 11.13 0.55
CA VAL A 532 33.38 11.53 1.96
C VAL A 532 34.08 12.88 2.09
N LEU A 533 33.50 13.78 2.88
CA LEU A 533 34.06 15.06 3.27
C LEU A 533 34.10 15.17 4.78
N GLU A 534 35.16 15.78 5.31
CA GLU A 534 35.35 16.05 6.75
C GLU A 534 35.56 17.55 6.98
N PHE A 535 34.88 18.09 7.99
CA PHE A 535 34.93 19.49 8.34
C PHE A 535 35.32 19.65 9.83
N ASP A 536 36.41 20.32 10.11
CA ASP A 536 36.77 20.70 11.50
C ASP A 536 35.95 21.92 11.91
N LEU A 537 35.12 21.74 12.90
CA LEU A 537 34.19 22.77 13.42
C LEU A 537 34.79 23.43 14.66
N LYS A 538 34.52 24.73 14.78
CA LYS A 538 34.70 25.48 16.00
C LYS A 538 33.41 25.42 16.83
N LYS A 539 33.54 25.75 18.12
CA LYS A 539 32.35 25.96 18.97
C LYS A 539 31.44 27.01 18.34
N ASP A 540 30.12 26.85 18.50
CA ASP A 540 29.02 27.66 17.98
C ASP A 540 28.77 27.47 16.47
N GLU A 541 28.37 28.50 15.70
CA GLU A 541 27.96 28.39 14.32
C GLU A 541 29.15 28.25 13.36
N ASN A 542 29.00 27.37 12.39
CA ASN A 542 29.94 27.10 11.30
C ASN A 542 29.24 27.05 9.97
N GLU A 543 29.77 27.75 8.95
CA GLU A 543 29.34 27.60 7.56
C GLU A 543 30.07 26.43 6.94
N ILE A 544 29.30 25.51 6.32
CA ILE A 544 29.78 24.34 5.60
C ILE A 544 29.56 24.57 4.10
N VAL A 545 30.61 24.31 3.30
CA VAL A 545 30.53 24.27 1.85
C VAL A 545 31.02 22.90 1.40
N ALA A 546 30.07 22.02 1.08
CA ALA A 546 30.36 20.65 0.67
C ALA A 546 30.31 20.52 -0.86
N ASP A 547 31.50 20.46 -1.48
CA ASP A 547 31.66 20.09 -2.89
C ASP A 547 32.23 18.67 -2.99
N PHE A 548 31.37 17.71 -3.26
CA PHE A 548 31.78 16.31 -3.41
C PHE A 548 32.55 16.07 -4.72
N SER A 549 32.52 17.01 -5.65
CA SER A 549 33.17 16.90 -6.97
C SER A 549 32.81 15.60 -7.70
N TYR A 550 31.57 15.15 -7.56
CA TYR A 550 31.09 13.87 -8.03
C TYR A 550 30.01 14.03 -9.11
N SER A 551 29.88 13.03 -9.99
CA SER A 551 28.88 13.03 -11.06
C SER A 551 28.37 11.61 -11.33
N TYR A 552 27.06 11.45 -11.42
CA TYR A 552 26.43 10.18 -11.77
C TYR A 552 26.23 10.05 -13.27
N ALA A 553 26.48 8.86 -13.81
CA ALA A 553 26.30 8.57 -15.24
C ALA A 553 24.82 8.45 -15.66
N THR A 554 23.94 8.15 -14.70
CA THR A 554 22.50 7.99 -14.92
C THR A 554 21.72 8.71 -13.81
N PRO A 555 20.51 9.23 -14.11
CA PRO A 555 19.65 9.85 -13.10
C PRO A 555 19.37 8.91 -11.93
N ARG A 556 19.38 9.45 -10.71
CA ARG A 556 19.05 8.74 -9.47
C ARG A 556 18.79 9.70 -8.32
N TYR A 557 18.35 9.18 -7.21
CA TYR A 557 18.39 9.89 -5.95
C TYR A 557 19.76 9.69 -5.28
N ALA A 558 20.34 10.80 -4.82
CA ALA A 558 21.54 10.83 -3.97
C ALA A 558 21.18 11.22 -2.56
N PHE A 559 21.97 10.75 -1.60
CA PHE A 559 21.82 10.99 -0.18
C PHE A 559 22.98 11.87 0.29
N ILE A 560 22.68 13.09 0.72
CA ILE A 560 23.63 13.97 1.42
C ILE A 560 23.53 13.62 2.88
N CYS A 561 24.40 12.72 3.34
CA CYS A 561 24.37 12.18 4.70
C CYS A 561 25.22 13.04 5.64
N LEU A 562 24.66 13.40 6.79
CA LEU A 562 25.38 13.99 7.92
C LEU A 562 25.47 12.89 8.99
N MET A 563 26.69 12.48 9.29
CA MET A 563 26.96 11.33 10.12
C MET A 563 26.84 11.67 11.61
N LYS A 564 26.57 10.66 12.44
CA LYS A 564 26.34 10.80 13.87
C LYS A 564 27.49 11.57 14.57
N ASN A 565 27.13 12.66 15.23
CA ASN A 565 28.00 13.37 16.20
C ASN A 565 27.08 14.16 17.16
N PRO A 566 26.83 13.69 18.40
CA PRO A 566 25.90 14.33 19.33
C PRO A 566 26.27 15.77 19.74
N GLU A 567 27.51 16.22 19.46
CA GLU A 567 27.92 17.61 19.71
C GLU A 567 27.50 18.57 18.58
N ILE A 568 26.83 18.07 17.53
CA ILE A 568 26.46 18.85 16.35
C ILE A 568 24.94 18.91 16.20
N SER A 569 24.43 20.08 15.89
CA SER A 569 23.04 20.31 15.48
C SER A 569 22.99 20.91 14.09
N VAL A 570 22.01 20.44 13.29
CA VAL A 570 21.78 20.89 11.92
C VAL A 570 20.44 21.60 11.80
N PRO A 571 20.32 22.66 10.99
CA PRO A 571 19.07 23.39 10.82
C PRO A 571 18.09 22.60 9.96
N MET A 572 16.81 22.67 10.30
CA MET A 572 15.75 22.01 9.57
C MET A 572 14.94 23.02 8.74
N SER A 573 14.28 22.51 7.71
CA SER A 573 13.38 23.27 6.84
C SER A 573 12.01 22.63 6.83
N GLY A 574 10.98 23.40 7.18
CA GLY A 574 9.59 23.01 7.07
C GLY A 574 9.02 23.13 5.64
N ARG A 575 9.82 23.60 4.67
CA ARG A 575 9.39 23.71 3.28
C ARG A 575 9.22 22.33 2.66
N LEU A 576 7.97 22.00 2.30
CA LEU A 576 7.65 20.79 1.56
C LEU A 576 7.88 21.01 0.07
N VAL A 577 8.54 20.04 -0.57
CA VAL A 577 8.77 20.04 -2.00
C VAL A 577 8.52 18.63 -2.53
N THR A 578 7.73 18.51 -3.58
CA THR A 578 7.47 17.23 -4.24
C THR A 578 8.75 16.48 -4.56
N GLY A 579 8.85 15.24 -4.12
CA GLY A 579 10.01 14.39 -4.38
C GLY A 579 11.26 14.71 -3.56
N LEU A 580 11.17 15.55 -2.51
CA LEU A 580 12.25 15.78 -1.55
C LEU A 580 11.82 15.41 -0.13
N THR A 581 12.69 14.76 0.61
CA THR A 581 12.49 14.43 2.03
C THR A 581 13.82 14.17 2.70
N ALA A 582 13.90 14.43 4.03
CA ALA A 582 15.00 13.93 4.84
C ALA A 582 14.66 12.53 5.36
N VAL A 583 15.70 11.69 5.44
CA VAL A 583 15.63 10.33 5.99
C VAL A 583 16.63 10.17 7.11
N TYR A 584 16.34 9.25 8.01
CA TYR A 584 17.05 9.08 9.26
C TYR A 584 17.46 7.63 9.44
N ASN A 585 18.70 7.38 9.86
CA ASN A 585 19.15 6.06 10.29
C ASN A 585 18.91 5.93 11.80
N TYR A 586 17.71 5.51 12.20
CA TYR A 586 17.32 5.36 13.60
C TYR A 586 16.49 4.08 13.81
N ILE A 587 16.34 3.65 15.06
CA ILE A 587 15.43 2.56 15.41
C ILE A 587 13.99 3.05 15.31
N ASN A 588 13.20 2.40 14.45
CA ASN A 588 11.77 2.67 14.34
C ASN A 588 10.99 1.68 15.22
N PRO A 589 10.40 2.12 16.36
CA PRO A 589 9.68 1.22 17.27
C PRO A 589 8.33 0.74 16.72
N ALA A 590 7.83 1.33 15.63
CA ALA A 590 6.57 0.91 15.00
C ALA A 590 6.70 -0.41 14.23
N VAL A 591 7.92 -0.78 13.82
CA VAL A 591 8.24 -1.98 13.05
C VAL A 591 9.52 -2.63 13.57
N SER A 592 9.85 -3.83 13.09
CA SER A 592 11.11 -4.53 13.41
C SER A 592 12.33 -3.91 12.70
N ASN A 593 12.49 -2.59 12.81
CA ASN A 593 13.58 -1.84 12.22
C ASN A 593 14.52 -1.34 13.33
N PHE A 594 15.69 -1.95 13.41
CA PHE A 594 16.72 -1.64 14.41
C PHE A 594 17.84 -0.73 13.86
N GLY A 595 17.52 0.08 12.83
CA GLY A 595 18.49 0.94 12.13
C GLY A 595 19.34 0.21 11.10
N LYS A 596 19.50 -1.11 11.27
CA LYS A 596 20.25 -2.00 10.37
C LYS A 596 19.59 -3.37 10.36
N GLN A 597 19.45 -3.97 9.17
CA GLN A 597 19.10 -5.35 9.01
C GLN A 597 20.37 -6.21 8.99
N VAL A 598 20.44 -7.18 9.88
CA VAL A 598 21.55 -8.15 9.97
C VAL A 598 20.96 -9.55 9.96
N PRO A 599 20.71 -10.13 8.76
CA PRO A 599 20.11 -11.45 8.65
C PRO A 599 21.10 -12.53 9.11
N PRO A 600 20.61 -13.70 9.60
CA PRO A 600 21.44 -14.88 9.78
C PRO A 600 22.12 -15.31 8.48
N GLU A 601 23.28 -15.93 8.60
CA GLU A 601 23.96 -16.50 7.44
C GLU A 601 23.12 -17.62 6.81
N GLY A 602 23.11 -17.70 5.48
CA GLY A 602 22.47 -18.78 4.71
C GLY A 602 20.94 -18.69 4.61
N ILE A 603 20.33 -17.52 4.78
CA ILE A 603 18.90 -17.30 4.51
C ILE A 603 18.61 -16.52 3.22
N GLY A 604 19.64 -16.22 2.42
CA GLY A 604 19.49 -15.55 1.12
C GLY A 604 18.97 -14.11 1.19
N VAL A 605 19.29 -13.39 2.26
CA VAL A 605 18.88 -12.01 2.48
C VAL A 605 20.12 -11.15 2.76
N GLU A 606 20.17 -9.95 2.19
CA GLU A 606 21.30 -9.05 2.32
C GLU A 606 21.22 -8.17 3.60
N GLU A 607 22.40 -7.81 4.12
CA GLU A 607 22.56 -6.82 5.17
C GLU A 607 22.52 -5.41 4.58
N PHE A 608 21.78 -4.49 5.21
CA PHE A 608 21.77 -3.07 4.86
C PHE A 608 21.23 -2.19 6.00
N GLU A 609 21.48 -0.89 5.91
CA GLU A 609 20.96 0.11 6.84
C GLU A 609 19.57 0.59 6.41
N PHE A 610 18.70 0.85 7.41
CA PHE A 610 17.42 1.51 7.19
C PHE A 610 17.58 3.03 7.31
N TRP A 611 17.15 3.74 6.27
CA TRP A 611 17.10 5.19 6.21
C TRP A 611 15.66 5.61 5.92
N CYS A 612 14.94 5.98 6.97
CA CYS A 612 13.48 6.14 6.93
C CYS A 612 13.07 7.58 7.22
N PRO A 613 12.02 8.11 6.59
CA PRO A 613 11.49 9.44 6.92
C PRO A 613 10.74 9.40 8.24
N LYS A 614 10.42 10.59 8.75
CA LYS A 614 9.46 10.77 9.83
C LYS A 614 8.08 11.08 9.27
N ARG A 615 7.04 10.85 10.07
CA ARG A 615 5.68 11.28 9.73
C ARG A 615 5.51 12.78 9.91
N ARG A 616 4.64 13.42 9.14
CA ARG A 616 4.24 14.79 9.41
C ARG A 616 3.56 14.89 10.79
N PRO A 617 3.78 15.98 11.52
CA PRO A 617 4.53 17.20 11.17
C PRO A 617 6.05 17.14 11.40
N GLU A 618 6.58 16.03 11.89
CA GLU A 618 8.04 15.88 12.14
C GLU A 618 8.85 15.64 10.86
N SER A 619 8.17 15.26 9.76
CA SER A 619 8.80 15.15 8.45
C SER A 619 9.22 16.53 7.96
N LYS A 620 10.53 16.74 7.82
CA LYS A 620 11.13 18.00 7.36
C LYS A 620 12.25 17.69 6.38
N ASN A 621 12.67 18.72 5.65
CA ASN A 621 13.94 18.72 4.92
C ASN A 621 15.07 19.28 5.81
N ILE A 622 16.30 19.08 5.42
CA ILE A 622 17.46 19.73 6.03
C ILE A 622 17.62 21.10 5.35
N ALA A 623 17.78 22.16 6.14
CA ALA A 623 17.98 23.50 5.57
C ALA A 623 19.37 23.59 4.93
N MET A 624 19.39 23.81 3.60
CA MET A 624 20.61 23.91 2.80
C MET A 624 20.34 24.59 1.47
N SER A 625 21.37 25.15 0.85
CA SER A 625 21.29 25.69 -0.53
C SER A 625 22.12 24.82 -1.49
N PHE A 626 21.76 24.91 -2.77
CA PHE A 626 22.33 24.11 -3.86
C PHE A 626 22.91 25.01 -4.94
N ALA A 627 24.13 24.69 -5.40
CA ALA A 627 24.76 25.40 -6.50
C ALA A 627 25.41 24.38 -7.49
N PRO A 628 24.90 24.26 -8.75
CA PRO A 628 23.71 24.92 -9.27
C PRO A 628 22.41 24.45 -8.60
N SER A 629 21.31 25.18 -8.79
CA SER A 629 19.98 24.81 -8.35
C SER A 629 19.54 23.44 -8.86
N LEU A 630 18.66 22.75 -8.13
CA LEU A 630 18.06 21.49 -8.55
C LEU A 630 16.99 21.78 -9.61
N ALA A 631 17.26 21.42 -10.86
CA ALA A 631 16.39 21.67 -12.02
C ALA A 631 15.64 20.39 -12.44
N SER A 632 14.91 19.76 -11.49
CA SER A 632 14.24 18.46 -11.71
C SER A 632 12.72 18.57 -11.92
N PHE A 633 12.17 19.78 -11.98
CA PHE A 633 10.72 20.06 -11.88
C PHE A 633 10.10 20.56 -13.18
N ASN A 634 10.65 20.18 -14.32
CA ASN A 634 10.25 20.71 -15.62
C ASN A 634 8.94 20.11 -16.18
N SER A 635 8.35 20.76 -17.17
CA SER A 635 7.08 20.37 -17.79
C SER A 635 7.14 19.05 -18.58
N GLU A 636 8.32 18.63 -19.03
CA GLU A 636 8.47 17.35 -19.75
C GLU A 636 8.17 16.14 -18.83
N ASN A 637 8.28 16.29 -17.51
CA ASN A 637 7.89 15.27 -16.56
C ASN A 637 6.41 14.86 -16.68
N LEU A 638 5.54 15.73 -17.18
CA LEU A 638 4.12 15.47 -17.37
C LEU A 638 3.81 14.36 -18.39
N ARG A 639 4.82 13.90 -19.16
CA ARG A 639 4.69 12.88 -20.20
C ARG A 639 5.32 11.54 -19.82
N ASN A 640 5.98 11.40 -18.66
CA ASN A 640 6.81 10.22 -18.39
C ASN A 640 6.06 9.01 -17.82
N SER A 641 4.76 9.14 -17.54
CA SER A 641 3.85 8.05 -17.10
C SER A 641 4.21 7.37 -15.77
N TYR A 642 5.09 7.96 -14.95
CA TYR A 642 5.39 7.41 -13.62
C TYR A 642 4.42 7.89 -12.55
N TYR A 643 3.91 9.12 -12.65
CA TYR A 643 2.94 9.75 -11.76
C TYR A 643 3.33 9.72 -10.27
N ARG A 644 4.62 9.66 -9.99
CA ARG A 644 5.24 9.72 -8.65
C ARG A 644 6.74 9.96 -8.76
N PRO A 645 7.40 10.42 -7.69
CA PRO A 645 8.86 10.40 -7.65
C PRO A 645 9.40 8.98 -7.84
N TYR A 646 10.30 8.81 -8.80
CA TYR A 646 10.94 7.54 -9.14
C TYR A 646 12.16 7.84 -10.02
N ILE A 647 13.37 7.51 -9.54
CA ILE A 647 14.64 7.90 -10.18
C ILE A 647 14.82 9.43 -10.25
N GLY A 648 13.77 10.19 -10.44
CA GLY A 648 13.66 11.65 -10.43
C GLY A 648 12.34 12.10 -9.82
N THR A 649 12.05 13.39 -9.82
CA THR A 649 10.83 13.95 -9.21
C THR A 649 9.57 13.60 -10.00
N ASN A 650 9.69 13.45 -11.33
CA ASN A 650 8.59 13.11 -12.24
C ASN A 650 7.37 14.05 -12.09
N ALA A 651 7.63 15.29 -11.73
CA ALA A 651 6.59 16.31 -11.54
C ALA A 651 7.00 17.62 -12.22
N TRP A 652 6.01 18.37 -12.68
CA TRP A 652 6.14 19.79 -12.84
C TRP A 652 5.76 20.50 -11.56
N VAL A 653 6.57 21.47 -11.12
CA VAL A 653 6.30 22.33 -9.98
C VAL A 653 6.56 23.78 -10.41
N ALA A 654 5.62 24.68 -10.14
CA ALA A 654 5.79 26.11 -10.39
C ALA A 654 6.80 26.74 -9.42
N ALA A 655 7.40 27.86 -9.80
CA ALA A 655 8.23 28.68 -8.90
C ALA A 655 7.41 29.12 -7.66
N PHE A 656 8.06 29.24 -6.52
CA PHE A 656 7.36 29.56 -5.25
C PHE A 656 6.68 30.94 -5.23
N ASP A 657 7.12 31.87 -6.07
CA ASP A 657 6.57 33.22 -6.24
C ASP A 657 5.56 33.33 -7.39
N ASP A 658 5.26 32.24 -8.10
CA ASP A 658 4.24 32.20 -9.14
C ASP A 658 2.84 32.30 -8.54
N ALA A 659 2.25 33.48 -8.63
CA ALA A 659 0.91 33.73 -8.09
C ALA A 659 -0.23 33.11 -8.92
N ARG A 660 0.04 32.62 -10.13
CA ARG A 660 -0.96 32.07 -11.06
C ARG A 660 -0.40 30.90 -11.86
N PRO A 661 -0.08 29.79 -11.20
CA PRO A 661 0.47 28.63 -11.88
C PRO A 661 -0.46 28.10 -12.97
N GLU A 662 0.10 27.88 -14.17
CA GLU A 662 -0.67 27.43 -15.33
C GLU A 662 0.17 26.43 -16.16
N VAL A 663 -0.51 25.41 -16.67
CA VAL A 663 0.01 24.50 -17.69
C VAL A 663 -0.89 24.59 -18.92
N CYS A 664 -0.30 24.78 -20.08
CA CYS A 664 -0.99 24.80 -21.38
C CYS A 664 -0.50 23.64 -22.26
N PHE A 665 -1.44 22.89 -22.79
CA PHE A 665 -1.23 21.87 -23.83
C PHE A 665 -1.81 22.39 -25.13
N LYS A 666 -0.97 22.63 -26.14
CA LYS A 666 -1.34 23.19 -27.44
C LYS A 666 -1.01 22.23 -28.57
N TRP A 667 -1.95 22.03 -29.48
CA TRP A 667 -1.81 21.13 -30.63
C TRP A 667 -1.70 21.90 -31.94
N ASN A 668 -0.99 21.30 -32.90
CA ASN A 668 -1.01 21.78 -34.26
C ASN A 668 -2.34 21.39 -34.92
N GLY A 669 -3.35 22.23 -34.75
CA GLY A 669 -4.72 22.03 -35.22
C GLY A 669 -5.67 21.52 -34.12
N ARG A 670 -6.98 21.70 -34.39
CA ARG A 670 -8.04 21.38 -33.42
C ARG A 670 -8.14 19.86 -33.19
N LYS A 671 -8.27 19.47 -31.93
CA LYS A 671 -8.52 18.11 -31.46
C LYS A 671 -9.89 18.00 -30.82
N GLN A 672 -10.53 16.86 -30.97
CA GLN A 672 -11.76 16.54 -30.23
C GLN A 672 -11.38 15.91 -28.91
N ILE A 673 -11.79 16.50 -27.79
CA ILE A 673 -11.44 16.08 -26.45
C ILE A 673 -12.69 15.62 -25.72
N LYS A 674 -12.65 14.46 -25.14
CA LYS A 674 -13.73 13.83 -24.36
C LYS A 674 -13.35 13.69 -22.89
N THR A 675 -12.11 13.30 -22.60
CA THR A 675 -11.64 13.00 -21.24
C THR A 675 -10.34 13.72 -20.96
N ILE A 676 -10.24 14.29 -19.75
CA ILE A 676 -9.00 14.86 -19.21
C ILE A 676 -8.74 14.19 -17.87
N ILE A 677 -7.53 13.65 -17.67
CA ILE A 677 -7.11 13.04 -16.42
C ILE A 677 -5.91 13.85 -15.90
N LEU A 678 -5.98 14.26 -14.64
CA LEU A 678 -4.89 14.92 -13.94
C LEU A 678 -4.39 14.03 -12.81
N TYR A 679 -3.07 13.95 -12.66
CA TYR A 679 -2.38 13.16 -11.63
C TYR A 679 -1.68 14.12 -10.67
N PHE A 680 -2.17 14.18 -9.42
CA PHE A 680 -1.68 15.09 -8.39
C PHE A 680 -0.74 14.39 -7.42
N ASP A 681 0.10 15.20 -6.76
CA ASP A 681 0.95 14.72 -5.66
C ASP A 681 0.15 14.63 -4.36
N THR A 682 -0.17 13.39 -3.95
CA THR A 682 -0.73 13.08 -2.64
C THR A 682 0.29 12.42 -1.73
N ASP A 683 1.59 12.73 -1.93
CA ASP A 683 2.71 12.22 -1.14
C ASP A 683 2.66 10.69 -1.03
N THR A 684 2.99 10.02 -2.12
CA THR A 684 3.00 8.55 -2.19
C THR A 684 4.06 7.91 -1.29
N ASP A 685 4.89 8.70 -0.58
CA ASP A 685 5.77 8.23 0.49
C ASP A 685 5.04 8.08 1.83
N GLN A 686 3.93 8.80 2.03
CA GLN A 686 3.16 8.72 3.26
C GLN A 686 2.37 7.42 3.34
N ALA A 687 2.66 6.61 4.34
CA ALA A 687 1.83 5.45 4.68
C ALA A 687 0.51 5.93 5.29
N MET A 688 -0.61 5.41 4.79
CA MET A 688 -1.98 5.81 5.16
C MET A 688 -2.69 4.61 5.81
N GLU A 689 -2.20 4.16 6.96
CA GLU A 689 -2.82 3.06 7.71
C GLU A 689 -4.26 3.41 8.10
N THR A 690 -5.14 2.43 8.04
CA THR A 690 -6.59 2.66 8.06
C THR A 690 -7.20 2.72 9.47
N VAL A 691 -6.53 2.14 10.48
CA VAL A 691 -7.06 2.04 11.84
C VAL A 691 -5.98 2.35 12.87
N GLN A 692 -6.35 2.92 14.01
CA GLN A 692 -5.49 3.23 15.17
C GLN A 692 -4.31 4.18 14.87
N MET A 693 -4.12 4.59 13.65
CA MET A 693 -3.11 5.55 13.23
C MET A 693 -3.82 6.83 12.78
N GLY A 694 -3.73 7.88 13.59
CA GLY A 694 -4.19 9.20 13.19
C GLY A 694 -3.23 9.81 12.16
N HIS A 695 -3.77 10.64 11.28
CA HIS A 695 -3.01 11.40 10.30
C HIS A 695 -3.04 12.88 10.66
N PHE A 696 -1.91 13.56 10.46
CA PHE A 696 -1.82 15.00 10.78
C PHE A 696 -2.68 15.84 9.84
N ASP A 697 -2.61 15.55 8.54
CA ASP A 697 -3.38 16.23 7.51
C ASP A 697 -4.59 15.41 7.08
N ALA A 698 -5.75 16.03 6.92
CA ALA A 698 -6.90 15.42 6.24
C ALA A 698 -6.77 15.51 4.72
N CYS A 699 -6.13 16.58 4.21
CA CYS A 699 -5.79 16.76 2.81
C CYS A 699 -4.28 16.92 2.71
N VAL A 700 -3.64 16.12 1.85
CA VAL A 700 -2.17 16.15 1.68
C VAL A 700 -1.74 17.55 1.18
N PRO A 701 -0.79 18.22 1.86
CA PRO A 701 -0.44 19.61 1.53
C PRO A 701 0.02 19.84 0.09
N THR A 702 0.70 18.86 -0.51
CA THR A 702 1.24 18.89 -1.88
C THR A 702 0.19 18.62 -2.96
N CYS A 703 -1.09 18.44 -2.61
CA CYS A 703 -2.19 18.28 -3.57
C CYS A 703 -2.85 19.63 -3.89
N TYR A 704 -3.22 19.84 -5.14
CA TYR A 704 -4.05 20.99 -5.55
C TYR A 704 -5.50 20.76 -5.17
N ARG A 705 -6.05 21.66 -4.32
CA ARG A 705 -7.45 21.63 -3.88
C ARG A 705 -8.40 22.27 -4.89
N GLU A 706 -7.92 23.32 -5.59
CA GLU A 706 -8.75 24.08 -6.52
C GLU A 706 -8.00 24.37 -7.80
N TYR A 707 -8.65 24.08 -8.93
CA TYR A 707 -8.11 24.33 -10.26
C TYR A 707 -9.22 24.49 -11.29
N ILE A 708 -8.91 25.15 -12.42
CA ILE A 708 -9.83 25.46 -13.50
C ILE A 708 -9.23 24.96 -14.81
N ILE A 709 -10.05 24.33 -15.65
CA ILE A 709 -9.66 23.92 -17.01
C ILE A 709 -10.43 24.74 -18.01
N ARG A 710 -9.69 25.34 -18.99
CA ARG A 710 -10.26 26.15 -20.08
C ARG A 710 -9.78 25.65 -21.44
N ASN A 711 -10.62 25.88 -22.47
CA ASN A 711 -10.21 25.66 -23.85
C ASN A 711 -9.50 26.90 -24.43
N SER A 712 -9.05 26.84 -25.69
CA SER A 712 -8.37 27.96 -26.39
C SER A 712 -9.24 29.20 -26.59
N GLU A 713 -10.56 29.09 -26.49
CA GLU A 713 -11.50 30.19 -26.59
C GLU A 713 -11.78 30.85 -25.24
N GLY A 714 -11.10 30.39 -24.15
CA GLY A 714 -11.31 30.86 -22.78
C GLY A 714 -12.55 30.31 -22.09
N LYS A 715 -13.31 29.41 -22.76
CA LYS A 715 -14.48 28.75 -22.15
C LYS A 715 -14.00 27.81 -21.05
N GLU A 716 -14.59 27.97 -19.87
CA GLU A 716 -14.39 27.08 -18.74
C GLU A 716 -15.04 25.73 -19.01
N LEU A 717 -14.25 24.67 -18.96
CA LEU A 717 -14.68 23.28 -19.10
C LEU A 717 -14.99 22.66 -17.75
N TYR A 718 -14.11 22.96 -16.76
CA TYR A 718 -14.26 22.51 -15.37
C TYR A 718 -13.75 23.56 -14.40
N HIS A 719 -14.39 23.63 -13.23
CA HIS A 719 -13.91 24.32 -12.04
C HIS A 719 -14.08 23.39 -10.84
N ILE A 720 -12.97 22.87 -10.34
CA ILE A 720 -12.91 21.95 -9.21
C ILE A 720 -12.46 22.73 -7.96
N THR A 721 -13.23 22.66 -6.88
CA THR A 721 -13.00 23.46 -5.65
C THR A 721 -12.68 22.63 -4.41
N GLY A 722 -12.71 21.29 -4.50
CA GLY A 722 -12.59 20.41 -3.34
C GLY A 722 -11.73 19.17 -3.55
N ASN A 723 -10.80 19.20 -4.52
CA ASN A 723 -9.96 18.06 -4.78
C ASN A 723 -9.07 17.72 -3.58
N HIS A 724 -8.90 16.44 -3.34
CA HIS A 724 -7.98 15.83 -2.37
C HIS A 724 -7.37 14.51 -2.90
N GLN A 725 -7.80 14.10 -4.10
CA GLN A 725 -7.44 12.81 -4.71
C GLN A 725 -6.21 12.92 -5.62
N THR A 726 -5.46 11.81 -5.72
CA THR A 726 -4.33 11.65 -6.63
C THR A 726 -4.76 11.70 -8.09
N LEU A 727 -5.82 10.99 -8.42
CA LEU A 727 -6.34 10.86 -9.77
C LEU A 727 -7.68 11.60 -9.91
N ASN A 728 -7.74 12.52 -10.87
CA ASN A 728 -8.99 13.19 -11.23
C ASN A 728 -9.35 12.88 -12.68
N VAL A 729 -10.41 12.12 -12.89
CA VAL A 729 -10.96 11.78 -14.19
C VAL A 729 -12.11 12.72 -14.49
N LEU A 730 -11.98 13.54 -15.52
CA LEU A 730 -12.94 14.55 -15.92
C LEU A 730 -13.49 14.21 -17.32
N GLU A 731 -14.72 13.73 -17.36
CA GLU A 731 -15.42 13.34 -18.61
C GLU A 731 -16.37 14.47 -19.02
N LEU A 732 -16.14 15.04 -20.19
CA LEU A 732 -17.02 16.05 -20.75
C LEU A 732 -18.35 15.40 -21.21
N ASP A 733 -19.50 16.03 -20.88
CA ASP A 733 -20.82 15.56 -21.33
C ASP A 733 -20.89 15.44 -22.86
N GLN A 734 -20.30 16.41 -23.54
CA GLN A 734 -20.12 16.43 -25.00
C GLN A 734 -18.64 16.70 -25.31
N PRO A 735 -18.06 16.02 -26.31
CA PRO A 735 -16.71 16.29 -26.76
C PRO A 735 -16.53 17.74 -27.17
N VAL A 736 -15.41 18.36 -26.79
CA VAL A 736 -15.07 19.75 -27.13
C VAL A 736 -13.95 19.73 -28.18
N THR A 737 -14.16 20.51 -29.27
CA THR A 737 -13.13 20.68 -30.31
C THR A 737 -12.32 21.93 -30.04
N THR A 738 -11.05 21.78 -29.71
CA THR A 738 -10.12 22.88 -29.36
C THR A 738 -8.71 22.58 -29.84
N ASP A 739 -7.86 23.61 -29.95
CA ASP A 739 -6.43 23.47 -30.26
C ASP A 739 -5.54 23.71 -29.03
N ALA A 740 -6.13 24.03 -27.86
CA ALA A 740 -5.40 24.09 -26.59
C ALA A 740 -6.30 23.84 -25.39
N ILE A 741 -5.68 23.31 -24.32
CA ILE A 741 -6.23 23.24 -22.98
C ILE A 741 -5.30 23.97 -22.02
N TYR A 742 -5.88 24.77 -21.12
CA TYR A 742 -5.20 25.48 -20.05
C TYR A 742 -5.68 24.90 -18.71
N VAL A 743 -4.76 24.50 -17.86
CA VAL A 743 -5.02 24.11 -16.48
C VAL A 743 -4.47 25.20 -15.57
N ASN A 744 -5.36 25.96 -14.95
CA ASN A 744 -5.03 27.05 -14.04
C ASN A 744 -5.17 26.55 -12.61
N PHE A 745 -4.11 26.61 -11.83
CA PHE A 745 -4.11 26.19 -10.45
C PHE A 745 -4.40 27.40 -9.54
N VAL A 746 -5.40 27.25 -8.67
CA VAL A 746 -5.93 28.35 -7.85
C VAL A 746 -5.46 28.25 -6.40
N ARG A 747 -5.56 27.04 -5.82
CA ARG A 747 -5.23 26.84 -4.41
C ARG A 747 -4.75 25.43 -4.13
N PRO A 748 -3.61 25.27 -3.42
CA PRO A 748 -3.19 23.98 -2.86
C PRO A 748 -3.98 23.59 -1.60
N CYS A 749 -3.79 22.38 -1.10
CA CYS A 749 -4.29 21.95 0.21
C CYS A 749 -3.50 22.58 1.37
N GLY A 750 -2.18 22.71 1.21
CA GLY A 750 -1.27 23.34 2.18
C GLY A 750 -0.63 24.61 1.65
N ASP A 751 0.25 25.21 2.44
CA ASP A 751 1.05 26.38 2.04
C ASP A 751 2.33 25.93 1.34
N VAL A 752 2.18 25.38 0.15
CA VAL A 752 3.28 24.82 -0.67
C VAL A 752 2.98 25.02 -2.14
N CYS A 753 4.00 24.92 -3.01
CA CYS A 753 3.82 24.77 -4.46
C CYS A 753 3.68 23.28 -4.77
N PRO A 754 2.47 22.80 -5.06
CA PRO A 754 2.27 21.37 -5.30
C PRO A 754 2.82 20.92 -6.65
N GLY A 755 3.13 19.62 -6.75
CA GLY A 755 3.50 18.99 -8.00
C GLY A 755 2.30 18.50 -8.81
N LEU A 756 2.33 18.70 -10.14
CA LEU A 756 1.50 17.97 -11.09
C LEU A 756 2.36 16.85 -11.67
N MET A 757 1.91 15.61 -11.50
CA MET A 757 2.68 14.42 -11.87
C MET A 757 2.45 13.97 -13.32
N GLY A 758 1.32 14.34 -13.91
CA GLY A 758 1.01 13.98 -15.28
C GLY A 758 -0.36 14.44 -15.75
N VAL A 759 -0.57 14.36 -17.05
CA VAL A 759 -1.82 14.70 -17.72
C VAL A 759 -2.11 13.69 -18.83
N TYR A 760 -3.32 13.22 -18.88
CA TYR A 760 -3.85 12.43 -19.99
C TYR A 760 -5.01 13.17 -20.62
N VAL A 761 -5.06 13.21 -21.96
CA VAL A 761 -6.13 13.86 -22.72
C VAL A 761 -6.53 12.95 -23.86
N CYS A 762 -7.81 12.66 -24.04
CA CYS A 762 -8.33 11.92 -25.19
C CYS A 762 -9.66 12.44 -25.71
#